data_6448c408e5391443244da26377764782
#
_entry.id   6448c408e5391443244da26377764782
#
_cell.length_a   1.000
_cell.length_b   1.000
_cell.length_c   1.000
_cell.angle_alpha   90.00
_cell.angle_beta   90.00
_cell.angle_gamma   90.00
#
_symmetry.space_group_name_H-M   'P 1'
#
loop_
_entity.id
_entity.type
_entity.pdbx_description
1 polymer ?
#
loop_
_entity_poly.entity_id
_entity_poly.type
_entity_poly.pdbx_seq_one_letter_code
_entity_poly.pdbx_strand_id
1 'polypeptide(L)'
;MKIQSTLLALVACLLSLSGNIRAIATPASGRVYTLPSRLEGVRQSIFSLNGSWDFKYSPRSRWTTIQVPGEAAMQGFAIEHDKLFFYKKTFMIPDDFKGKRVILRFDGVYSHARLSVNGKFIREHHGGFTRWETDITPQIHIGRKNEIQLEVTDRLDEISYASGYAHHPIGGILRDVTLFALPESHVYDVNVETRLDSLYQDADLHFTCEYAGQNGTELRFKLIDAEGKKVNLQESSFDLIPGKNIFSLPIKNPLKWDAEHPNLYTLEVAIQQQGKVISSFNRHIGFRDIKIMKNRMLVNGHPVKLRGACRHDIHPTLGRTTTAELDSLDVILFKQSNMNFVRTSHYPPTERFLEFCDRYGIYVESETAVCFVDTYRQKNYAPGKSQDDSTYTRRYLDQCQEMVKSFRSHPSILFWSIGNESVYGKNFQLCWDWVKATDTTRPVIFSYPGSAEEKKTRIFDILSMHYQDVYGNINQWGMSTRNFQGHGIPTLYDEWAHPACYTYTTLQTDPNIREFWGKSIDMMWSGLFDAPGGLGGAIWGYIDETFALPEPKEGTSFWKEFAHTAKPKNYQGNCVGYGEWGIVDVWRRPKPEFWSTKKAYSPIRLLAGDNLPFTAGQPLILTVYNRFDHTDLNEIQASYTYKGVTKNIQPDPIKPHQKGMLMLPAEQWEENEPVLIEFFTTEGKLIDAYRPILGTERIDYPSSLSGQKLSITDNEDKVTVSGEGFEIPFNKNTGLIVNATAGGKVIIEKGPFLNLYINLNHLTGAEIRKAANYFATADTDWKKTSFSYRQQADGVYITLSGTYKEVNADFNLKITPSGELSVHYRTTGVPNGFLRETGLSFYLSDAIQQLNWKRKGYWNYYPEGEFAGNEGNTPLYQSQQAAYGKKPTQPWHADTHNYYYWADAGTNCQQPLTQTAKGMKENIYYYSLSSGDKDDHRLSVISTDASVACRLSKRADEQLILYTNNRWDYPEIAWGNYCKTQEALPCYGQINLRLK
;
A
#
# COMPACT_ATOMS: atom_id res chain seq x y z
N MET A 1 51.45 30.09 37.87
CA MET A 1 50.31 30.02 38.81
C MET A 1 48.94 30.46 38.26
N LYS A 2 48.83 31.08 37.08
CA LYS A 2 47.53 31.47 36.48
C LYS A 2 46.95 30.47 35.51
N ILE A 3 47.68 29.45 35.06
CA ILE A 3 47.20 28.41 34.11
C ILE A 3 46.58 27.23 34.87
N GLN A 4 46.99 26.98 36.12
CA GLN A 4 46.36 25.88 36.89
C GLN A 4 45.00 26.24 37.51
N SER A 5 44.73 27.52 37.75
CA SER A 5 43.43 27.97 38.25
C SER A 5 42.32 27.99 37.18
N THR A 6 42.71 28.14 35.92
CA THR A 6 41.74 28.13 34.78
C THR A 6 41.35 26.70 34.39
N LEU A 7 42.25 25.74 34.54
CA LEU A 7 41.92 24.33 34.30
C LEU A 7 41.03 23.76 35.42
N LEU A 8 41.21 24.14 36.66
CA LEU A 8 40.32 23.73 37.76
C LEU A 8 38.94 24.36 37.67
N ALA A 9 38.81 25.59 37.14
CA ALA A 9 37.51 26.22 36.92
C ALA A 9 36.75 25.59 35.74
N LEU A 10 37.45 25.14 34.67
CA LEU A 10 36.83 24.41 33.58
C LEU A 10 36.39 23.00 33.99
N VAL A 11 37.14 22.29 34.80
CA VAL A 11 36.78 20.98 35.33
C VAL A 11 35.64 21.11 36.33
N ALA A 12 35.59 22.16 37.15
CA ALA A 12 34.48 22.44 38.05
C ALA A 12 33.19 22.85 37.29
N CYS A 13 33.27 23.58 36.16
CA CYS A 13 32.15 23.86 35.29
C CYS A 13 31.64 22.61 34.52
N LEU A 14 32.55 21.74 34.11
CA LEU A 14 32.17 20.47 33.48
C LEU A 14 31.56 19.47 34.49
N LEU A 15 31.94 19.53 35.74
CA LEU A 15 31.35 18.74 36.83
C LEU A 15 30.03 19.33 37.36
N SER A 16 29.80 20.66 37.20
CA SER A 16 28.52 21.27 37.57
C SER A 16 27.47 21.23 36.48
N LEU A 17 27.86 20.98 35.21
CA LEU A 17 26.93 20.65 34.12
C LEU A 17 26.52 19.18 34.10
N SER A 18 27.25 18.30 34.81
CA SER A 18 26.86 16.91 35.01
C SER A 18 25.94 16.68 36.23
N GLY A 19 25.61 17.73 36.96
CA GLY A 19 24.85 17.65 38.24
C GLY A 19 23.33 17.79 38.13
N ASN A 20 22.74 17.87 36.93
CA ASN A 20 21.28 17.92 36.78
C ASN A 20 20.74 16.96 35.73
N ILE A 21 21.42 15.88 35.40
CA ILE A 21 20.76 14.68 35.00
C ILE A 21 20.17 14.11 36.31
N ARG A 22 19.02 14.66 36.75
CA ARG A 22 18.11 13.87 37.56
C ARG A 22 17.99 12.58 36.78
N ALA A 23 18.49 11.48 37.34
CA ALA A 23 18.11 10.16 36.95
C ALA A 23 16.58 10.24 36.83
N ILE A 24 16.05 10.34 35.63
CA ILE A 24 14.65 10.07 35.35
C ILE A 24 14.54 8.68 35.89
N ALA A 25 13.89 8.55 37.08
CA ALA A 25 13.59 7.24 37.66
C ALA A 25 12.98 6.47 36.51
N THR A 26 13.73 5.52 35.98
CA THR A 26 13.30 4.70 34.87
C THR A 26 11.95 4.17 35.28
N PRO A 27 10.86 4.60 34.65
CA PRO A 27 9.59 3.92 34.90
C PRO A 27 9.90 2.46 34.64
N ALA A 28 9.38 1.56 35.41
CA ALA A 28 9.60 0.14 35.21
C ALA A 28 8.91 -0.30 33.92
N SER A 29 9.41 0.15 32.76
CA SER A 29 9.19 -0.53 31.50
C SER A 29 9.72 -1.93 31.74
N GLY A 30 8.84 -2.92 31.63
CA GLY A 30 9.14 -4.27 32.03
C GLY A 30 10.42 -4.77 31.36
N ARG A 31 11.09 -5.70 32.00
CA ARG A 31 12.22 -6.41 31.41
C ARG A 31 11.75 -7.09 30.14
N VAL A 32 12.56 -7.08 29.10
CA VAL A 32 12.35 -7.86 27.86
C VAL A 32 13.13 -9.16 28.02
N TYR A 33 12.42 -10.24 28.29
CA TYR A 33 13.02 -11.53 28.46
C TYR A 33 13.30 -12.22 27.13
N THR A 34 14.24 -13.13 27.13
CA THR A 34 14.66 -13.87 25.94
C THR A 34 13.97 -15.21 25.88
N LEU A 35 13.21 -15.48 24.82
CA LEU A 35 12.61 -16.79 24.59
C LEU A 35 13.69 -17.86 24.46
N PRO A 36 13.63 -18.96 25.23
CA PRO A 36 14.61 -20.03 25.14
C PRO A 36 14.46 -20.78 23.81
N SER A 37 15.58 -21.11 23.17
CA SER A 37 15.62 -22.05 22.05
C SER A 37 15.41 -23.49 22.53
N ARG A 38 14.99 -24.34 21.59
CA ARG A 38 14.94 -25.76 21.81
C ARG A 38 16.38 -26.30 21.94
N LEU A 39 16.72 -26.85 23.08
CA LEU A 39 17.96 -27.57 23.28
C LEU A 39 17.77 -29.03 22.86
N GLU A 40 18.75 -29.59 22.18
CA GLU A 40 18.74 -31.02 21.81
C GLU A 40 18.68 -31.88 23.10
N GLY A 41 17.70 -32.77 23.18
CA GLY A 41 17.44 -33.60 24.36
C GLY A 41 16.72 -32.93 25.55
N VAL A 42 16.38 -31.65 25.47
CA VAL A 42 15.62 -30.92 26.50
C VAL A 42 14.24 -30.53 26.00
N ARG A 43 13.20 -30.79 26.81
CA ARG A 43 11.84 -30.32 26.50
C ARG A 43 11.82 -28.79 26.40
N GLN A 44 11.12 -28.31 25.38
CA GLN A 44 10.94 -26.89 25.15
C GLN A 44 10.18 -26.26 26.31
N SER A 45 10.78 -25.29 26.99
CA SER A 45 10.15 -24.55 28.11
C SER A 45 9.30 -23.37 27.61
N ILE A 46 8.56 -23.58 26.50
CA ILE A 46 7.64 -22.58 25.92
C ILE A 46 6.26 -23.20 25.78
N PHE A 47 5.25 -22.47 26.18
CA PHE A 47 3.85 -22.88 26.13
C PHE A 47 2.98 -21.76 25.58
N SER A 48 2.28 -22.03 24.46
CA SER A 48 1.31 -21.08 23.93
C SER A 48 0.02 -21.10 24.71
N LEU A 49 -0.48 -19.92 25.05
CA LEU A 49 -1.79 -19.73 25.64
C LEU A 49 -2.85 -19.29 24.63
N ASN A 50 -2.49 -19.25 23.34
CA ASN A 50 -3.45 -18.98 22.27
C ASN A 50 -4.60 -19.99 22.24
N GLY A 51 -5.61 -19.68 21.44
CA GLY A 51 -6.78 -20.51 21.24
C GLY A 51 -7.97 -20.05 22.07
N SER A 52 -8.73 -20.98 22.61
CA SER A 52 -10.01 -20.67 23.27
C SER A 52 -9.81 -20.11 24.68
N TRP A 53 -10.43 -18.97 24.97
CA TRP A 53 -10.49 -18.33 26.29
C TRP A 53 -11.94 -18.12 26.71
N ASP A 54 -12.21 -18.09 28.00
CA ASP A 54 -13.48 -17.60 28.54
C ASP A 54 -13.52 -16.07 28.40
N PHE A 55 -14.66 -15.54 28.00
CA PHE A 55 -14.85 -14.12 27.69
C PHE A 55 -16.17 -13.59 28.25
N LYS A 56 -16.16 -12.34 28.70
CA LYS A 56 -17.35 -11.54 29.01
C LYS A 56 -17.22 -10.18 28.36
N TYR A 57 -18.16 -9.81 27.52
CA TYR A 57 -18.15 -8.51 26.82
C TYR A 57 -18.60 -7.32 27.69
N SER A 58 -19.15 -7.61 28.90
CA SER A 58 -19.50 -6.61 29.92
C SER A 58 -19.51 -7.25 31.32
N PRO A 59 -19.47 -6.46 32.42
CA PRO A 59 -19.53 -7.00 33.78
C PRO A 59 -20.78 -7.84 34.06
N ARG A 60 -21.89 -7.56 33.36
CA ARG A 60 -23.19 -8.24 33.57
C ARG A 60 -23.43 -9.40 32.61
N SER A 61 -22.65 -9.55 31.54
CA SER A 61 -22.80 -10.64 30.57
C SER A 61 -22.38 -11.99 31.19
N ARG A 62 -22.84 -13.08 30.58
CA ARG A 62 -22.40 -14.43 30.96
C ARG A 62 -21.02 -14.70 30.34
N TRP A 63 -20.29 -15.63 30.96
CA TRP A 63 -19.08 -16.16 30.36
C TRP A 63 -19.42 -16.95 29.12
N THR A 64 -18.72 -16.65 28.03
CA THR A 64 -18.78 -17.32 26.76
C THR A 64 -17.35 -17.61 26.26
N THR A 65 -17.18 -18.07 25.05
CA THR A 65 -15.88 -18.44 24.52
C THR A 65 -15.45 -17.47 23.39
N ILE A 66 -14.17 -17.07 23.42
CA ILE A 66 -13.56 -16.25 22.36
C ILE A 66 -12.23 -16.88 21.92
N GLN A 67 -11.80 -16.64 20.69
CA GLN A 67 -10.49 -17.03 20.20
C GLN A 67 -9.44 -15.94 20.46
N VAL A 68 -8.26 -16.34 20.89
CA VAL A 68 -7.10 -15.50 21.13
C VAL A 68 -5.94 -16.04 20.27
N PRO A 69 -5.23 -15.20 19.52
CA PRO A 69 -5.48 -13.77 19.33
C PRO A 69 -6.70 -13.47 18.45
N GLY A 70 -7.25 -12.25 18.60
CA GLY A 70 -8.36 -11.77 17.77
C GLY A 70 -9.07 -10.57 18.39
N GLU A 71 -9.61 -9.69 17.56
CA GLU A 71 -10.49 -8.62 18.01
C GLU A 71 -11.81 -9.20 18.54
N ALA A 72 -12.30 -8.68 19.65
CA ALA A 72 -13.58 -9.12 20.20
C ALA A 72 -14.75 -8.72 19.28
N ALA A 73 -14.72 -7.52 18.72
CA ALA A 73 -15.73 -7.03 17.78
C ALA A 73 -15.78 -7.90 16.52
N MET A 74 -14.64 -8.29 15.95
CA MET A 74 -14.57 -9.13 14.75
C MET A 74 -14.96 -10.60 15.01
N GLN A 75 -15.17 -10.96 16.27
CA GLN A 75 -15.76 -12.24 16.65
C GLN A 75 -17.25 -12.15 16.99
N GLY A 76 -17.89 -11.00 16.73
CA GLY A 76 -19.33 -10.79 16.90
C GLY A 76 -19.77 -10.31 18.28
N PHE A 77 -18.85 -9.88 19.13
CA PHE A 77 -19.17 -9.36 20.45
C PHE A 77 -19.25 -7.83 20.42
N ALA A 78 -20.34 -7.27 20.97
CA ALA A 78 -20.51 -5.83 21.10
C ALA A 78 -19.78 -5.34 22.35
N ILE A 79 -18.56 -4.87 22.18
CA ILE A 79 -17.83 -4.12 23.20
C ILE A 79 -18.04 -2.61 23.00
N GLU A 80 -17.89 -1.84 24.06
CA GLU A 80 -18.06 -0.40 24.01
C GLU A 80 -16.78 0.29 24.49
N HIS A 81 -16.50 1.48 23.96
CA HIS A 81 -15.40 2.30 24.46
C HIS A 81 -15.59 2.64 25.94
N ASP A 82 -14.49 2.70 26.67
CA ASP A 82 -14.41 3.02 28.11
C ASP A 82 -15.22 2.09 29.02
N LYS A 83 -15.64 0.91 28.52
CA LYS A 83 -16.31 -0.13 29.30
C LYS A 83 -15.41 -1.33 29.47
N LEU A 84 -15.53 -1.98 30.64
CA LEU A 84 -14.79 -3.18 30.98
C LEU A 84 -15.35 -4.42 30.27
N PHE A 85 -14.48 -5.21 29.71
CA PHE A 85 -14.71 -6.58 29.26
C PHE A 85 -13.59 -7.49 29.79
N PHE A 86 -13.81 -8.80 29.83
CA PHE A 86 -12.97 -9.71 30.61
C PHE A 86 -12.57 -10.93 29.82
N TYR A 87 -11.32 -11.31 29.97
CA TYR A 87 -10.78 -12.59 29.51
C TYR A 87 -10.35 -13.44 30.68
N LYS A 88 -10.54 -14.74 30.56
CA LYS A 88 -10.06 -15.69 31.52
C LYS A 88 -9.51 -16.95 30.86
N LYS A 89 -8.38 -17.44 31.32
CA LYS A 89 -7.75 -18.68 30.88
C LYS A 89 -7.33 -19.54 32.03
N THR A 90 -7.87 -20.76 32.08
CA THR A 90 -7.37 -21.80 32.94
C THR A 90 -6.38 -22.68 32.22
N PHE A 91 -5.22 -22.94 32.81
CA PHE A 91 -4.15 -23.71 32.24
C PHE A 91 -3.36 -24.47 33.27
N MET A 92 -2.61 -25.49 32.89
CA MET A 92 -1.67 -26.21 33.72
C MET A 92 -0.25 -25.93 33.29
N ILE A 93 0.62 -25.69 34.25
CA ILE A 93 2.04 -25.48 33.97
C ILE A 93 2.73 -26.86 33.94
N PRO A 94 3.49 -27.16 32.88
CA PRO A 94 4.24 -28.40 32.75
C PRO A 94 5.26 -28.57 33.89
N ASP A 95 5.53 -29.81 34.26
CA ASP A 95 6.46 -30.13 35.37
C ASP A 95 7.90 -29.67 35.12
N ASP A 96 8.30 -29.55 33.86
CA ASP A 96 9.63 -29.03 33.43
C ASP A 96 9.85 -27.55 33.73
N PHE A 97 8.78 -26.81 34.13
CA PHE A 97 8.86 -25.46 34.68
C PHE A 97 9.27 -25.41 36.15
N LYS A 98 9.27 -26.54 36.84
CA LYS A 98 9.60 -26.58 38.27
C LYS A 98 11.00 -26.07 38.58
N GLY A 99 11.10 -25.14 39.53
CA GLY A 99 12.39 -24.51 39.88
C GLY A 99 12.91 -23.48 38.89
N LYS A 100 12.08 -23.05 37.97
CA LYS A 100 12.38 -22.01 37.00
C LYS A 100 11.50 -20.77 37.22
N ARG A 101 11.92 -19.64 36.67
CA ARG A 101 11.07 -18.45 36.55
C ARG A 101 10.10 -18.62 35.42
N VAL A 102 8.85 -18.29 35.68
CA VAL A 102 7.78 -18.39 34.68
C VAL A 102 7.38 -17.00 34.25
N ILE A 103 7.62 -16.75 32.97
CA ILE A 103 7.36 -15.46 32.34
C ILE A 103 6.10 -15.57 31.48
N LEU A 104 5.18 -14.66 31.69
CA LEU A 104 3.99 -14.46 30.86
C LEU A 104 4.23 -13.27 29.95
N ARG A 105 4.07 -13.49 28.63
CA ARG A 105 4.23 -12.51 27.56
C ARG A 105 2.91 -12.30 26.84
N PHE A 106 2.54 -11.03 26.65
CA PHE A 106 1.52 -10.59 25.72
C PHE A 106 2.18 -9.76 24.64
N ASP A 107 1.96 -10.11 23.38
CA ASP A 107 2.53 -9.35 22.25
C ASP A 107 1.64 -8.16 21.81
N GLY A 108 0.40 -8.06 22.33
CA GLY A 108 -0.47 -6.91 22.15
C GLY A 108 -1.87 -7.13 22.73
N VAL A 109 -2.31 -6.21 23.60
CA VAL A 109 -3.65 -6.20 24.21
C VAL A 109 -4.21 -4.78 24.14
N TYR A 110 -5.27 -4.57 23.39
CA TYR A 110 -5.81 -3.24 23.10
C TYR A 110 -6.98 -2.89 24.04
N SER A 111 -6.92 -1.76 24.79
CA SER A 111 -5.80 -0.82 24.85
C SER A 111 -5.26 -0.64 26.26
N HIS A 112 -6.10 -0.85 27.28
CA HIS A 112 -5.73 -0.84 28.70
C HIS A 112 -6.07 -2.19 29.34
N ALA A 113 -5.07 -2.88 29.88
CA ALA A 113 -5.21 -4.22 30.44
C ALA A 113 -4.78 -4.25 31.92
N ARG A 114 -5.57 -4.93 32.76
CA ARG A 114 -5.22 -5.24 34.14
C ARG A 114 -5.12 -6.75 34.31
N LEU A 115 -3.92 -7.20 34.62
CA LEU A 115 -3.59 -8.62 34.77
C LEU A 115 -3.72 -9.08 36.22
N SER A 116 -4.45 -10.17 36.43
CA SER A 116 -4.46 -10.95 37.66
C SER A 116 -4.10 -12.41 37.39
N VAL A 117 -3.37 -13.04 38.30
CA VAL A 117 -3.00 -14.46 38.25
C VAL A 117 -3.41 -15.10 39.56
N ASN A 118 -4.21 -16.17 39.51
CA ASN A 118 -4.77 -16.87 40.67
C ASN A 118 -5.43 -15.90 41.68
N GLY A 119 -6.18 -14.93 41.17
CA GLY A 119 -6.89 -13.92 41.93
C GLY A 119 -6.04 -12.80 42.51
N LYS A 120 -4.72 -12.79 42.29
CA LYS A 120 -3.83 -11.70 42.73
C LYS A 120 -3.57 -10.75 41.59
N PHE A 121 -3.78 -9.45 41.82
CA PHE A 121 -3.41 -8.39 40.85
C PHE A 121 -1.89 -8.36 40.70
N ILE A 122 -1.42 -8.25 39.43
CA ILE A 122 -0.01 -8.24 39.08
C ILE A 122 0.41 -6.86 38.57
N ARG A 123 -0.21 -6.40 37.51
CA ARG A 123 0.12 -5.10 36.89
C ARG A 123 -0.96 -4.59 35.92
N GLU A 124 -0.82 -3.34 35.56
CA GLU A 124 -1.52 -2.72 34.44
C GLU A 124 -0.57 -2.52 33.27
N HIS A 125 -1.14 -2.44 32.07
CA HIS A 125 -0.45 -2.08 30.83
C HIS A 125 -1.34 -1.15 30.00
N HIS A 126 -0.72 -0.16 29.35
CA HIS A 126 -1.34 0.80 28.43
C HIS A 126 -0.74 0.67 27.04
N GLY A 127 -1.56 0.83 26.01
CA GLY A 127 -1.17 0.68 24.61
C GLY A 127 -1.54 -0.70 24.06
N GLY A 128 -1.94 -0.74 22.77
CA GLY A 128 -2.53 -1.93 22.17
C GLY A 128 -1.60 -2.80 21.38
N PHE A 129 -0.47 -2.24 20.92
CA PHE A 129 0.35 -2.84 19.86
C PHE A 129 1.78 -3.16 20.29
N THR A 130 2.11 -3.01 21.55
CA THR A 130 3.44 -3.30 22.09
C THR A 130 3.44 -4.56 22.94
N ARG A 131 4.62 -5.20 22.97
CA ARG A 131 4.88 -6.38 23.81
C ARG A 131 5.14 -5.97 25.24
N TRP A 132 4.57 -6.71 26.16
CA TRP A 132 4.88 -6.60 27.57
C TRP A 132 4.95 -7.97 28.25
N GLU A 133 5.80 -8.06 29.27
CA GLU A 133 6.13 -9.31 29.95
C GLU A 133 6.06 -9.15 31.46
N THR A 134 5.80 -10.24 32.13
CA THR A 134 5.70 -10.27 33.59
C THR A 134 6.16 -11.60 34.14
N ASP A 135 7.01 -11.56 35.17
CA ASP A 135 7.37 -12.73 35.98
C ASP A 135 6.20 -13.07 36.94
N ILE A 136 5.56 -14.18 36.67
CA ILE A 136 4.42 -14.67 37.45
C ILE A 136 4.79 -15.82 38.41
N THR A 137 6.07 -16.16 38.55
CA THR A 137 6.57 -17.26 39.37
C THR A 137 5.98 -17.30 40.78
N PRO A 138 5.87 -16.16 41.55
CA PRO A 138 5.34 -16.17 42.88
C PRO A 138 3.85 -16.47 42.99
N GLN A 139 3.09 -16.40 41.87
CA GLN A 139 1.63 -16.55 41.86
C GLN A 139 1.16 -17.89 41.31
N ILE A 140 2.07 -18.68 40.72
CA ILE A 140 1.69 -19.91 40.04
C ILE A 140 1.85 -21.16 40.89
N HIS A 141 1.14 -22.21 40.55
CA HIS A 141 1.22 -23.54 41.13
C HIS A 141 1.59 -24.56 40.06
N ILE A 142 2.78 -25.16 40.18
CA ILE A 142 3.24 -26.21 39.26
C ILE A 142 2.41 -27.48 39.50
N GLY A 143 2.03 -28.19 38.43
CA GLY A 143 1.24 -29.41 38.46
C GLY A 143 -0.20 -29.23 38.90
N ARG A 144 -0.67 -28.00 39.01
CA ARG A 144 -2.06 -27.66 39.36
C ARG A 144 -2.66 -26.69 38.34
N LYS A 145 -3.99 -26.55 38.40
CA LYS A 145 -4.68 -25.54 37.61
C LYS A 145 -4.30 -24.13 38.06
N ASN A 146 -3.96 -23.28 37.11
CA ASN A 146 -3.75 -21.86 37.32
C ASN A 146 -4.75 -21.08 36.48
N GLU A 147 -5.05 -19.85 36.86
CA GLU A 147 -5.97 -18.97 36.17
C GLU A 147 -5.30 -17.61 35.91
N ILE A 148 -5.37 -17.16 34.66
CA ILE A 148 -5.10 -15.78 34.27
C ILE A 148 -6.44 -15.10 34.03
N GLN A 149 -6.59 -13.91 34.57
CA GLN A 149 -7.72 -13.02 34.30
C GLN A 149 -7.17 -11.67 33.80
N LEU A 150 -7.74 -11.17 32.70
CA LEU A 150 -7.53 -9.81 32.20
C LEU A 150 -8.85 -9.04 32.25
N GLU A 151 -8.80 -7.86 32.85
CA GLU A 151 -9.79 -6.81 32.70
C GLU A 151 -9.27 -5.86 31.60
N VAL A 152 -10.03 -5.70 30.55
CA VAL A 152 -9.61 -4.89 29.39
C VAL A 152 -10.60 -3.78 29.15
N THR A 153 -10.10 -2.60 28.76
CA THR A 153 -10.89 -1.46 28.35
C THR A 153 -10.33 -0.92 27.03
N ASP A 154 -11.16 -0.75 26.02
CA ASP A 154 -10.83 0.03 24.82
C ASP A 154 -11.06 1.50 25.11
N ARG A 155 -9.99 2.24 25.41
CA ARG A 155 -10.10 3.60 25.92
C ARG A 155 -10.09 4.64 24.81
N LEU A 156 -11.05 5.56 24.83
CA LEU A 156 -11.08 6.70 23.92
C LEU A 156 -9.97 7.72 24.19
N ASP A 157 -9.52 7.83 25.45
CA ASP A 157 -8.42 8.72 25.83
C ASP A 157 -7.03 8.10 25.62
N GLU A 158 -6.95 6.92 25.02
CA GLU A 158 -5.68 6.28 24.71
C GLU A 158 -5.02 6.98 23.50
N ILE A 159 -3.73 7.32 23.63
CA ILE A 159 -2.98 8.01 22.58
C ILE A 159 -2.78 7.16 21.34
N SER A 160 -2.96 5.85 21.43
CA SER A 160 -2.92 4.91 20.32
C SER A 160 -4.30 4.70 19.66
N TYR A 161 -5.36 5.30 20.16
CA TYR A 161 -6.72 5.05 19.66
C TYR A 161 -6.85 5.26 18.14
N ALA A 162 -6.34 6.38 17.65
CA ALA A 162 -6.40 6.70 16.23
C ALA A 162 -5.37 5.93 15.38
N SER A 163 -4.42 5.24 15.99
CA SER A 163 -3.36 4.53 15.26
C SER A 163 -3.90 3.36 14.43
N GLY A 164 -4.93 2.69 14.90
CA GLY A 164 -5.53 1.54 14.23
C GLY A 164 -6.49 1.89 13.09
N TYR A 165 -6.87 3.14 12.91
CA TYR A 165 -7.89 3.57 11.94
C TYR A 165 -9.15 2.70 11.96
N ALA A 166 -9.59 2.31 13.14
CA ALA A 166 -10.80 1.53 13.28
C ALA A 166 -11.99 2.45 13.59
N HIS A 167 -13.09 2.24 12.87
CA HIS A 167 -14.34 2.92 13.17
C HIS A 167 -15.17 2.21 14.24
N HIS A 168 -14.67 1.11 14.75
CA HIS A 168 -15.28 0.31 15.79
C HIS A 168 -14.29 0.11 16.96
N PRO A 169 -14.75 -0.19 18.16
CA PRO A 169 -13.88 -0.57 19.25
C PRO A 169 -13.06 -1.81 18.86
N ILE A 170 -11.73 -1.67 18.80
CA ILE A 170 -10.84 -2.77 18.44
C ILE A 170 -10.90 -3.84 19.53
N GLY A 171 -10.61 -3.45 20.73
CA GLY A 171 -10.65 -4.22 21.99
C GLY A 171 -10.25 -5.69 21.91
N GLY A 172 -9.30 -6.07 22.73
CA GLY A 172 -8.97 -7.46 22.90
C GLY A 172 -7.50 -7.82 22.85
N ILE A 173 -7.23 -9.12 22.91
CA ILE A 173 -5.90 -9.70 22.82
C ILE A 173 -5.60 -9.90 21.33
N LEU A 174 -4.91 -8.94 20.72
CA LEU A 174 -4.71 -8.87 19.26
C LEU A 174 -3.59 -9.79 18.77
N ARG A 175 -2.64 -10.13 19.64
CA ARG A 175 -1.42 -10.86 19.30
C ARG A 175 -1.20 -12.01 20.28
N ASP A 176 -0.14 -12.78 20.04
CA ASP A 176 0.13 -14.01 20.76
C ASP A 176 0.27 -13.82 22.27
N VAL A 177 -0.12 -14.85 23.02
CA VAL A 177 0.09 -14.99 24.45
C VAL A 177 0.97 -16.19 24.70
N THR A 178 2.13 -15.97 25.28
CA THR A 178 3.15 -17.01 25.47
C THR A 178 3.56 -17.10 26.93
N LEU A 179 3.64 -18.31 27.44
CA LEU A 179 4.22 -18.65 28.73
C LEU A 179 5.55 -19.36 28.47
N PHE A 180 6.63 -18.94 29.15
CA PHE A 180 7.89 -19.64 29.03
C PHE A 180 8.65 -19.65 30.36
N ALA A 181 9.56 -20.63 30.50
CA ALA A 181 10.34 -20.79 31.71
C ALA A 181 11.81 -20.47 31.44
N LEU A 182 12.39 -19.72 32.38
CA LEU A 182 13.83 -19.38 32.40
C LEU A 182 14.47 -19.97 33.68
N PRO A 183 15.73 -20.38 33.61
CA PRO A 183 16.44 -20.74 34.83
C PRO A 183 16.60 -19.51 35.74
N GLU A 184 16.92 -19.72 37.03
CA GLU A 184 17.23 -18.63 37.95
C GLU A 184 18.35 -17.74 37.41
N SER A 185 19.39 -18.36 36.86
CA SER A 185 20.47 -17.65 36.14
C SER A 185 20.07 -17.46 34.67
N HIS A 186 19.70 -16.23 34.26
CA HIS A 186 19.25 -15.92 32.91
C HIS A 186 19.64 -14.52 32.49
N VAL A 187 19.66 -14.28 31.19
CA VAL A 187 19.84 -12.94 30.60
C VAL A 187 18.51 -12.38 30.12
N TYR A 188 18.42 -11.06 30.14
CA TYR A 188 17.28 -10.27 29.63
C TYR A 188 17.78 -8.95 29.04
N ASP A 189 16.91 -8.16 28.43
CA ASP A 189 17.21 -6.90 27.75
C ASP A 189 18.39 -7.01 26.75
N VAL A 190 18.40 -8.13 26.02
CA VAL A 190 19.45 -8.42 25.05
C VAL A 190 19.40 -7.42 23.90
N ASN A 191 20.57 -6.88 23.54
CA ASN A 191 20.77 -6.08 22.35
C ASN A 191 21.98 -6.59 21.57
N VAL A 192 21.80 -6.74 20.26
CA VAL A 192 22.87 -7.15 19.35
C VAL A 192 23.04 -6.07 18.31
N GLU A 193 24.20 -5.43 18.30
CA GLU A 193 24.55 -4.40 17.33
C GLU A 193 25.73 -4.89 16.49
N THR A 194 25.72 -4.54 15.20
CA THR A 194 26.85 -4.75 14.31
C THR A 194 27.45 -3.41 13.93
N ARG A 195 28.76 -3.30 13.97
CA ARG A 195 29.49 -2.10 13.62
C ARG A 195 30.56 -2.44 12.61
N LEU A 196 30.44 -1.91 11.40
CA LEU A 196 31.43 -2.06 10.35
C LEU A 196 32.59 -1.10 10.56
N ASP A 197 33.78 -1.48 10.14
CA ASP A 197 34.93 -0.59 10.13
C ASP A 197 34.77 0.54 9.09
N SER A 198 35.71 1.46 9.06
CA SER A 198 35.66 2.61 8.13
C SER A 198 35.78 2.24 6.65
N LEU A 199 36.25 1.05 6.35
CA LEU A 199 36.38 0.51 5.00
C LEU A 199 35.24 -0.44 4.64
N TYR A 200 34.30 -0.67 5.56
CA TYR A 200 33.19 -1.60 5.41
C TYR A 200 33.67 -3.04 5.09
N GLN A 201 34.84 -3.44 5.61
CA GLN A 201 35.42 -4.76 5.41
C GLN A 201 35.18 -5.67 6.59
N ASP A 202 35.67 -5.29 7.77
CA ASP A 202 35.54 -6.03 9.02
C ASP A 202 34.40 -5.49 9.88
N ALA A 203 33.96 -6.24 10.86
CA ALA A 203 32.93 -5.83 11.79
C ALA A 203 33.23 -6.23 13.23
N ASP A 204 32.65 -5.45 14.16
CA ASP A 204 32.50 -5.84 15.56
C ASP A 204 31.03 -6.15 15.84
N LEU A 205 30.74 -7.32 16.38
CA LEU A 205 29.44 -7.69 16.89
C LEU A 205 29.42 -7.39 18.38
N HIS A 206 28.65 -6.35 18.76
CA HIS A 206 28.44 -5.94 20.14
C HIS A 206 27.21 -6.64 20.71
N PHE A 207 27.42 -7.42 21.74
CA PHE A 207 26.34 -8.08 22.48
C PHE A 207 26.22 -7.46 23.86
N THR A 208 25.07 -6.90 24.17
CA THR A 208 24.75 -6.32 25.47
C THR A 208 23.58 -7.06 26.08
N CYS A 209 23.67 -7.40 27.37
CA CYS A 209 22.56 -7.97 28.09
C CYS A 209 22.59 -7.59 29.57
N GLU A 210 21.46 -7.67 30.22
CA GLU A 210 21.35 -7.71 31.68
C GLU A 210 21.36 -9.17 32.15
N TYR A 211 22.10 -9.46 33.19
CA TYR A 211 22.16 -10.81 33.76
C TYR A 211 21.61 -10.84 35.20
N ALA A 212 20.70 -11.72 35.43
CA ALA A 212 20.21 -12.07 36.76
C ALA A 212 20.69 -13.48 37.10
N GLY A 213 21.50 -13.61 38.15
CA GLY A 213 22.04 -14.90 38.58
C GLY A 213 23.25 -14.75 39.49
N GLN A 214 23.94 -15.85 39.74
CA GLN A 214 25.14 -15.90 40.57
C GLN A 214 26.41 -15.93 39.71
N ASN A 215 27.53 -15.55 40.26
CA ASN A 215 28.84 -15.69 39.62
C ASN A 215 29.17 -17.15 39.29
N GLY A 216 30.05 -17.38 38.31
CA GLY A 216 30.39 -18.72 37.81
C GLY A 216 29.44 -19.22 36.72
N THR A 217 28.73 -18.32 36.07
CA THR A 217 27.93 -18.57 34.87
C THR A 217 28.62 -17.98 33.65
N GLU A 218 28.73 -18.77 32.59
CA GLU A 218 29.38 -18.37 31.33
C GLU A 218 28.33 -18.17 30.23
N LEU A 219 28.60 -17.22 29.35
CA LEU A 219 27.89 -17.02 28.11
C LEU A 219 28.72 -17.51 26.95
N ARG A 220 28.19 -18.40 26.13
CA ARG A 220 28.89 -18.93 24.96
C ARG A 220 28.19 -18.54 23.68
N PHE A 221 28.99 -18.09 22.70
CA PHE A 221 28.54 -17.68 21.38
C PHE A 221 28.98 -18.70 20.32
N LYS A 222 28.07 -18.96 19.39
CA LYS A 222 28.36 -19.64 18.12
C LYS A 222 27.70 -18.85 17.02
N LEU A 223 28.47 -18.45 16.02
CA LEU A 223 27.99 -17.71 14.86
C LEU A 223 27.99 -18.62 13.63
N ILE A 224 26.86 -18.62 12.93
CA ILE A 224 26.64 -19.36 11.68
C ILE A 224 26.32 -18.32 10.60
N ASP A 225 27.01 -18.41 9.45
CA ASP A 225 26.81 -17.48 8.35
C ASP A 225 25.54 -17.78 7.53
N ALA A 226 25.28 -16.96 6.52
CA ALA A 226 24.13 -17.08 5.63
C ALA A 226 24.13 -18.39 4.81
N GLU A 227 25.30 -19.03 4.63
CA GLU A 227 25.46 -20.31 3.94
C GLU A 227 25.37 -21.53 4.89
N GLY A 228 25.16 -21.28 6.18
CA GLY A 228 25.08 -22.33 7.20
C GLY A 228 26.43 -22.81 7.74
N LYS A 229 27.54 -22.12 7.43
CA LYS A 229 28.87 -22.44 7.91
C LYS A 229 29.18 -21.75 9.24
N LYS A 230 29.92 -22.46 10.09
CA LYS A 230 30.37 -21.90 11.37
C LYS A 230 31.46 -20.84 11.12
N VAL A 231 31.25 -19.64 11.66
CA VAL A 231 32.23 -18.57 11.69
C VAL A 231 33.20 -18.78 12.86
N ASN A 232 34.52 -18.66 12.63
CA ASN A 232 35.50 -18.76 13.70
C ASN A 232 35.52 -17.44 14.50
N LEU A 233 35.19 -17.54 15.78
CA LEU A 233 35.32 -16.45 16.74
C LEU A 233 36.66 -16.55 17.46
N GLN A 234 37.34 -15.41 17.67
CA GLN A 234 38.60 -15.35 18.43
C GLN A 234 38.39 -15.79 19.88
N GLU A 235 37.30 -15.25 20.47
CA GLU A 235 36.82 -15.67 21.79
C GLU A 235 35.33 -15.95 21.70
N SER A 236 34.87 -17.02 22.32
CA SER A 236 33.47 -17.46 22.20
C SER A 236 32.81 -17.77 23.55
N SER A 237 33.54 -17.56 24.67
CA SER A 237 33.02 -17.80 26.02
C SER A 237 33.43 -16.67 26.93
N PHE A 238 32.49 -16.17 27.73
CA PHE A 238 32.69 -15.03 28.62
C PHE A 238 31.97 -15.27 29.94
N ASP A 239 32.62 -14.85 31.05
CA ASP A 239 31.98 -14.86 32.36
C ASP A 239 30.89 -13.80 32.47
N LEU A 240 29.76 -14.19 33.05
CA LEU A 240 28.67 -13.26 33.34
C LEU A 240 28.79 -12.72 34.77
N ILE A 241 28.61 -11.43 34.90
CA ILE A 241 28.51 -10.73 36.20
C ILE A 241 27.08 -10.20 36.39
N PRO A 242 26.49 -10.27 37.59
CA PRO A 242 25.15 -9.72 37.83
C PRO A 242 25.04 -8.27 37.37
N GLY A 243 23.96 -7.96 36.65
CA GLY A 243 23.73 -6.67 36.05
C GLY A 243 24.16 -6.60 34.59
N LYS A 244 24.58 -5.42 34.11
CA LYS A 244 24.89 -5.15 32.71
C LYS A 244 26.21 -5.78 32.27
N ASN A 245 26.15 -6.54 31.18
CA ASN A 245 27.30 -7.14 30.52
C ASN A 245 27.41 -6.65 29.07
N ILE A 246 28.62 -6.43 28.59
CA ILE A 246 28.90 -5.99 27.22
C ILE A 246 30.06 -6.82 26.68
N PHE A 247 29.85 -7.45 25.54
CA PHE A 247 30.84 -8.26 24.83
C PHE A 247 31.03 -7.75 23.41
N SER A 248 32.27 -7.81 22.90
CA SER A 248 32.61 -7.46 21.53
C SER A 248 33.26 -8.67 20.87
N LEU A 249 32.74 -9.05 19.71
CA LEU A 249 33.20 -10.18 18.92
C LEU A 249 33.67 -9.64 17.56
N PRO A 250 35.00 -9.59 17.30
CA PRO A 250 35.49 -9.17 16.00
C PRO A 250 35.22 -10.23 14.94
N ILE A 251 34.63 -9.81 13.83
CA ILE A 251 34.24 -10.66 12.70
C ILE A 251 34.98 -10.18 11.45
N LYS A 252 35.70 -11.08 10.81
CA LYS A 252 36.46 -10.80 9.58
C LYS A 252 35.59 -10.92 8.35
N ASN A 253 35.55 -9.87 7.54
CA ASN A 253 34.92 -9.80 6.22
C ASN A 253 33.53 -10.44 6.16
N PRO A 254 32.55 -10.04 7.03
CA PRO A 254 31.21 -10.61 6.96
C PRO A 254 30.49 -10.17 5.69
N LEU A 255 29.62 -11.03 5.18
CA LEU A 255 28.62 -10.63 4.19
C LEU A 255 27.68 -9.59 4.82
N LYS A 256 27.50 -8.46 4.14
CA LYS A 256 26.66 -7.37 4.65
C LYS A 256 25.20 -7.67 4.39
N TRP A 257 24.37 -7.11 5.26
CA TRP A 257 22.93 -7.13 5.08
C TRP A 257 22.46 -5.78 4.51
N ASP A 258 21.71 -5.81 3.43
CA ASP A 258 20.92 -4.71 2.90
C ASP A 258 19.65 -5.25 2.25
N ALA A 259 18.78 -4.37 1.73
CA ALA A 259 17.50 -4.79 1.15
C ALA A 259 17.65 -5.58 -0.18
N GLU A 260 18.79 -5.52 -0.82
CA GLU A 260 19.10 -6.22 -2.07
C GLU A 260 19.87 -7.53 -1.79
N HIS A 261 20.68 -7.56 -0.73
CA HIS A 261 21.49 -8.69 -0.27
C HIS A 261 21.19 -8.99 1.21
N PRO A 262 20.06 -9.63 1.54
CA PRO A 262 19.64 -9.84 2.92
C PRO A 262 20.39 -11.00 3.59
N ASN A 263 21.70 -10.88 3.72
CA ASN A 263 22.56 -11.91 4.32
C ASN A 263 22.38 -11.96 5.84
N LEU A 264 21.71 -12.99 6.32
CA LEU A 264 21.47 -13.21 7.75
C LEU A 264 22.40 -14.24 8.32
N TYR A 265 22.97 -13.92 9.47
CA TYR A 265 23.71 -14.83 10.32
C TYR A 265 22.84 -15.31 11.46
N THR A 266 23.08 -16.51 11.96
CA THR A 266 22.45 -17.02 13.19
C THR A 266 23.45 -16.97 14.32
N LEU A 267 23.18 -16.14 15.32
CA LEU A 267 23.91 -16.09 16.59
C LEU A 267 23.22 -17.04 17.59
N GLU A 268 23.84 -18.18 17.87
CA GLU A 268 23.44 -19.08 18.94
C GLU A 268 24.13 -18.65 20.24
N VAL A 269 23.35 -18.42 21.29
CA VAL A 269 23.81 -17.99 22.60
C VAL A 269 23.43 -19.03 23.63
N ALA A 270 24.41 -19.63 24.29
CA ALA A 270 24.21 -20.59 25.34
C ALA A 270 24.69 -20.08 26.70
N ILE A 271 23.87 -20.24 27.71
CA ILE A 271 24.20 -19.92 29.11
C ILE A 271 24.62 -21.22 29.80
N GLN A 272 25.83 -21.26 30.31
CA GLN A 272 26.39 -22.43 30.95
C GLN A 272 26.70 -22.15 32.44
N GLN A 273 26.43 -23.16 33.26
CA GLN A 273 26.80 -23.16 34.66
C GLN A 273 27.42 -24.54 35.02
N GLN A 274 28.58 -24.49 35.61
CA GLN A 274 29.35 -25.72 35.95
C GLN A 274 29.51 -26.70 34.72
N GLY A 275 29.78 -26.11 33.56
CA GLY A 275 29.98 -26.88 32.30
C GLY A 275 28.70 -27.41 31.64
N LYS A 276 27.51 -27.16 32.22
CA LYS A 276 26.24 -27.60 31.65
C LYS A 276 25.49 -26.41 31.06
N VAL A 277 24.93 -26.55 29.85
CA VAL A 277 24.04 -25.58 29.27
C VAL A 277 22.72 -25.61 30.03
N ILE A 278 22.37 -24.48 30.63
CA ILE A 278 21.12 -24.29 31.39
C ILE A 278 20.03 -23.56 30.63
N SER A 279 20.40 -22.79 29.62
CA SER A 279 19.49 -22.10 28.68
C SER A 279 20.23 -21.75 27.41
N SER A 280 19.51 -21.59 26.30
CA SER A 280 20.03 -21.01 25.08
C SER A 280 18.95 -20.28 24.32
N PHE A 281 19.37 -19.41 23.41
CA PHE A 281 18.49 -18.73 22.47
C PHE A 281 19.26 -18.35 21.19
N ASN A 282 18.54 -18.09 20.12
CA ASN A 282 19.09 -17.67 18.85
C ASN A 282 18.65 -16.26 18.51
N ARG A 283 19.49 -15.56 17.74
CA ARG A 283 19.18 -14.30 17.09
C ARG A 283 19.62 -14.34 15.64
N HIS A 284 18.75 -13.92 14.73
CA HIS A 284 19.15 -13.60 13.38
C HIS A 284 19.72 -12.19 13.38
N ILE A 285 20.88 -12.02 12.79
CA ILE A 285 21.58 -10.74 12.73
C ILE A 285 22.04 -10.46 11.31
N GLY A 286 22.09 -9.17 10.95
CA GLY A 286 22.67 -8.71 9.69
C GLY A 286 23.76 -7.71 9.95
N PHE A 287 24.91 -7.89 9.32
CA PHE A 287 26.02 -6.93 9.44
C PHE A 287 25.74 -5.73 8.56
N ARG A 288 25.39 -4.61 9.18
CA ARG A 288 25.09 -3.37 8.50
C ARG A 288 25.49 -2.14 9.31
N ASP A 289 25.68 -1.03 8.60
CA ASP A 289 25.94 0.28 9.14
C ASP A 289 24.99 1.30 8.49
N ILE A 290 24.42 2.20 9.29
CA ILE A 290 23.52 3.27 8.84
C ILE A 290 24.12 4.61 9.24
N LYS A 291 24.26 5.50 8.26
CA LYS A 291 24.77 6.86 8.49
C LYS A 291 23.97 7.89 7.74
N ILE A 292 23.72 9.01 8.37
CA ILE A 292 23.26 10.22 7.68
C ILE A 292 24.47 11.10 7.44
N MET A 293 24.75 11.33 6.17
CA MET A 293 25.80 12.25 5.72
C MET A 293 25.18 13.41 4.95
N LYS A 294 25.14 14.58 5.58
CA LYS A 294 24.43 15.74 5.05
C LYS A 294 22.96 15.35 4.75
N ASN A 295 22.52 15.55 3.51
CA ASN A 295 21.16 15.25 3.07
C ASN A 295 21.00 13.83 2.47
N ARG A 296 21.88 12.88 2.76
CA ARG A 296 21.82 11.50 2.27
C ARG A 296 21.85 10.52 3.42
N MET A 297 21.08 9.44 3.28
CA MET A 297 21.22 8.27 4.11
C MET A 297 22.09 7.24 3.40
N LEU A 298 23.03 6.67 4.12
CA LEU A 298 23.90 5.59 3.64
C LEU A 298 23.61 4.32 4.40
N VAL A 299 23.57 3.21 3.68
CA VAL A 299 23.61 1.85 4.25
C VAL A 299 24.88 1.18 3.71
N ASN A 300 25.73 0.69 4.60
CA ASN A 300 27.01 0.07 4.24
C ASN A 300 27.88 0.97 3.35
N GLY A 301 27.81 2.30 3.54
CA GLY A 301 28.54 3.29 2.76
C GLY A 301 27.89 3.68 1.42
N HIS A 302 26.81 3.04 0.99
CA HIS A 302 26.11 3.33 -0.25
C HIS A 302 24.89 4.22 0.01
N PRO A 303 24.66 5.27 -0.80
CA PRO A 303 23.41 6.04 -0.73
C PRO A 303 22.22 5.17 -1.08
N VAL A 304 21.19 5.22 -0.27
CA VAL A 304 19.96 4.43 -0.51
C VAL A 304 18.77 5.32 -0.86
N LYS A 305 17.85 4.74 -1.62
CA LYS A 305 16.59 5.35 -2.02
C LYS A 305 15.44 4.43 -1.61
N LEU A 306 14.52 4.93 -0.79
CA LEU A 306 13.44 4.16 -0.20
C LEU A 306 12.18 4.23 -1.07
N ARG A 307 11.77 3.10 -1.60
CA ARG A 307 10.55 2.94 -2.40
C ARG A 307 9.63 1.94 -1.70
N GLY A 308 8.54 2.43 -1.16
CA GLY A 308 7.73 1.62 -0.27
C GLY A 308 6.27 1.99 -0.21
N ALA A 309 5.60 1.41 0.77
CA ALA A 309 4.23 1.71 1.13
C ALA A 309 4.00 1.62 2.63
N CYS A 310 2.96 2.29 3.10
CA CYS A 310 2.44 2.21 4.45
C CYS A 310 1.61 0.92 4.62
N ARG A 311 1.85 0.18 5.70
CA ARG A 311 1.17 -1.07 5.99
C ARG A 311 0.50 -1.05 7.36
N HIS A 312 -0.79 -1.34 7.36
CA HIS A 312 -1.52 -1.72 8.57
C HIS A 312 -1.56 -3.24 8.77
N ASP A 313 -1.64 -3.68 10.02
CA ASP A 313 -1.98 -5.06 10.34
C ASP A 313 -3.48 -5.26 10.07
N ILE A 314 -3.81 -5.91 8.95
CA ILE A 314 -5.20 -6.13 8.51
C ILE A 314 -5.39 -7.57 8.08
N HIS A 315 -6.43 -8.18 8.65
CA HIS A 315 -6.98 -9.45 8.18
C HIS A 315 -8.45 -9.24 7.83
N PRO A 316 -8.94 -9.76 6.69
CA PRO A 316 -10.30 -9.48 6.22
C PRO A 316 -11.41 -9.91 7.20
N THR A 317 -11.17 -10.89 8.04
CA THR A 317 -12.16 -11.43 9.00
C THR A 317 -11.69 -11.43 10.46
N LEU A 318 -10.42 -11.09 10.73
CA LEU A 318 -9.86 -11.05 12.09
C LEU A 318 -9.52 -9.62 12.54
N GLY A 319 -9.77 -8.62 11.69
CA GLY A 319 -9.50 -7.22 11.99
C GLY A 319 -8.03 -6.90 12.08
N ARG A 320 -7.56 -6.36 13.19
CA ARG A 320 -6.15 -5.97 13.43
C ARG A 320 -5.27 -7.15 13.90
N THR A 321 -5.76 -8.35 13.78
CA THR A 321 -4.99 -9.57 14.04
C THR A 321 -4.54 -10.20 12.73
N THR A 322 -3.24 -10.33 12.51
CA THR A 322 -2.68 -10.97 11.31
C THR A 322 -2.25 -12.40 11.56
N THR A 323 -2.03 -13.14 10.49
CA THR A 323 -1.49 -14.51 10.51
C THR A 323 -0.08 -14.55 9.92
N ALA A 324 0.66 -15.62 10.18
CA ALA A 324 2.01 -15.81 9.63
C ALA A 324 1.99 -15.85 8.09
N GLU A 325 0.95 -16.45 7.53
CA GLU A 325 0.78 -16.54 6.07
C GLU A 325 0.59 -15.15 5.45
N LEU A 326 -0.22 -14.29 6.08
CA LEU A 326 -0.44 -12.93 5.56
C LEU A 326 0.78 -12.03 5.78
N ASP A 327 1.44 -12.12 6.94
CA ASP A 327 2.67 -11.36 7.20
C ASP A 327 3.77 -11.73 6.17
N SER A 328 3.94 -13.02 5.86
CA SER A 328 4.86 -13.49 4.83
C SER A 328 4.46 -13.04 3.43
N LEU A 329 3.17 -13.17 3.10
CA LEU A 329 2.64 -12.79 1.79
C LEU A 329 2.81 -11.28 1.54
N ASP A 330 2.58 -10.45 2.55
CA ASP A 330 2.78 -9.01 2.45
C ASP A 330 4.23 -8.68 2.05
N VAL A 331 5.22 -9.27 2.72
CA VAL A 331 6.63 -9.04 2.41
C VAL A 331 6.99 -9.54 1.00
N ILE A 332 6.44 -10.69 0.60
CA ILE A 332 6.63 -11.23 -0.77
C ILE A 332 6.05 -10.26 -1.81
N LEU A 333 4.86 -9.73 -1.58
CA LEU A 333 4.21 -8.78 -2.49
C LEU A 333 4.95 -7.43 -2.54
N PHE A 334 5.51 -6.97 -1.42
CA PHE A 334 6.42 -5.82 -1.42
C PHE A 334 7.60 -6.04 -2.36
N LYS A 335 8.27 -7.19 -2.28
CA LYS A 335 9.38 -7.53 -3.20
C LYS A 335 8.91 -7.66 -4.64
N GLN A 336 7.75 -8.27 -4.89
CA GLN A 336 7.20 -8.44 -6.24
C GLN A 336 6.81 -7.12 -6.90
N SER A 337 6.46 -6.10 -6.12
CA SER A 337 6.19 -4.74 -6.60
C SER A 337 7.43 -3.84 -6.63
N ASN A 338 8.64 -4.41 -6.54
CA ASN A 338 9.92 -3.71 -6.52
C ASN A 338 10.11 -2.74 -5.34
N MET A 339 9.35 -2.89 -4.27
CA MET A 339 9.55 -2.14 -3.05
C MET A 339 10.75 -2.67 -2.26
N ASN A 340 11.46 -1.78 -1.61
CA ASN A 340 12.52 -2.08 -0.66
C ASN A 340 12.26 -1.55 0.75
N PHE A 341 11.10 -0.92 0.97
CA PHE A 341 10.79 -0.17 2.18
C PHE A 341 9.33 -0.37 2.61
N VAL A 342 9.09 -0.41 3.91
CA VAL A 342 7.75 -0.39 4.53
C VAL A 342 7.74 0.56 5.73
N ARG A 343 6.71 1.38 5.82
CA ARG A 343 6.35 2.07 7.05
C ARG A 343 5.23 1.29 7.75
N THR A 344 5.45 0.94 9.01
CA THR A 344 4.45 0.26 9.82
C THR A 344 3.52 1.28 10.47
N SER A 345 2.56 1.74 9.72
CA SER A 345 1.62 2.79 10.12
C SER A 345 0.42 2.21 10.87
N HIS A 346 -0.02 2.75 12.00
CA HIS A 346 0.69 3.73 12.83
C HIS A 346 0.98 3.08 14.18
N TYR A 347 1.67 1.95 14.18
CA TYR A 347 2.01 1.16 15.36
C TYR A 347 3.08 0.11 15.03
N PRO A 348 3.80 -0.39 16.04
CA PRO A 348 4.77 -1.46 15.83
C PRO A 348 4.10 -2.70 15.24
N PRO A 349 4.71 -3.37 14.25
CA PRO A 349 4.16 -4.58 13.65
C PRO A 349 4.31 -5.80 14.55
N THR A 350 3.87 -6.97 14.08
CA THR A 350 4.24 -8.23 14.73
C THR A 350 5.74 -8.51 14.54
N GLU A 351 6.40 -9.16 15.50
CA GLU A 351 7.81 -9.56 15.37
C GLU A 351 8.01 -10.51 14.16
N ARG A 352 7.04 -11.38 13.89
CA ARG A 352 7.02 -12.25 12.72
C ARG A 352 7.18 -11.47 11.40
N PHE A 353 6.48 -10.35 11.27
CA PHE A 353 6.59 -9.50 10.08
C PHE A 353 8.00 -8.95 9.92
N LEU A 354 8.64 -8.52 11.01
CA LEU A 354 10.02 -8.06 11.01
C LEU A 354 11.00 -9.18 10.62
N GLU A 355 10.78 -10.40 11.12
CA GLU A 355 11.59 -11.57 10.75
C GLU A 355 11.50 -11.86 9.24
N PHE A 356 10.33 -11.68 8.61
CA PHE A 356 10.19 -11.77 7.17
C PHE A 356 10.88 -10.61 6.45
N CYS A 357 10.80 -9.37 6.98
CA CYS A 357 11.53 -8.22 6.44
C CYS A 357 13.05 -8.45 6.49
N ASP A 358 13.58 -8.99 7.61
CA ASP A 358 14.98 -9.35 7.76
C ASP A 358 15.41 -10.37 6.68
N ARG A 359 14.60 -11.40 6.48
CA ARG A 359 14.89 -12.52 5.57
C ARG A 359 14.80 -12.15 4.09
N TYR A 360 13.81 -11.36 3.73
CA TYR A 360 13.55 -11.00 2.32
C TYR A 360 14.19 -9.68 1.90
N GLY A 361 14.76 -8.93 2.82
CA GLY A 361 15.39 -7.63 2.52
C GLY A 361 14.38 -6.52 2.28
N ILE A 362 13.67 -6.10 3.32
CA ILE A 362 12.81 -4.91 3.31
C ILE A 362 13.27 -4.00 4.44
N TYR A 363 13.60 -2.76 4.13
CA TYR A 363 13.83 -1.72 5.14
C TYR A 363 12.53 -1.35 5.84
N VAL A 364 12.60 -1.11 7.13
CA VAL A 364 11.44 -0.84 7.96
C VAL A 364 11.58 0.49 8.68
N GLU A 365 10.57 1.33 8.57
CA GLU A 365 10.25 2.38 9.53
C GLU A 365 9.30 1.79 10.57
N SER A 366 9.81 1.58 11.79
CA SER A 366 8.99 1.08 12.88
C SER A 366 8.41 2.24 13.67
N GLU A 367 7.08 2.36 13.70
CA GLU A 367 6.39 3.51 14.28
C GLU A 367 5.79 3.21 15.65
N THR A 368 5.95 4.15 16.58
CA THR A 368 5.29 4.12 17.88
C THR A 368 3.79 4.37 17.72
N ALA A 369 2.96 3.65 18.47
CA ALA A 369 1.51 3.75 18.39
C ALA A 369 0.96 5.07 18.98
N VAL A 370 1.32 6.20 18.40
CA VAL A 370 0.87 7.55 18.75
C VAL A 370 0.49 8.30 17.49
N CYS A 371 -0.78 8.72 17.36
CA CYS A 371 -1.28 9.28 16.14
C CYS A 371 -2.31 10.38 16.38
N PHE A 372 -2.23 11.46 15.58
CA PHE A 372 -3.15 12.61 15.55
C PHE A 372 -3.30 13.38 16.84
N VAL A 373 -2.32 13.32 17.75
CA VAL A 373 -2.39 14.00 19.04
C VAL A 373 -2.56 15.51 18.86
N ASP A 374 -3.57 16.07 19.54
CA ASP A 374 -3.96 17.48 19.54
C ASP A 374 -4.30 18.03 18.14
N THR A 375 -4.75 17.19 17.23
CA THR A 375 -5.22 17.56 15.91
C THR A 375 -6.74 17.55 15.82
N TYR A 376 -7.28 18.08 14.71
CA TYR A 376 -8.73 18.08 14.47
C TYR A 376 -9.36 16.67 14.44
N ARG A 377 -8.56 15.64 14.13
CA ARG A 377 -9.04 14.25 14.07
C ARG A 377 -9.31 13.66 15.45
N GLN A 378 -8.60 14.15 16.48
CA GLN A 378 -8.82 13.72 17.87
C GLN A 378 -9.81 14.58 18.65
N LYS A 379 -10.33 15.63 18.05
CA LYS A 379 -11.16 16.65 18.73
C LYS A 379 -12.33 16.10 19.56
N ASN A 380 -12.85 14.94 19.22
CA ASN A 380 -14.05 14.39 19.83
C ASN A 380 -13.77 13.26 20.86
N TYR A 381 -12.53 12.76 21.01
CA TYR A 381 -12.27 11.58 21.80
C TYR A 381 -10.93 11.52 22.53
N ALA A 382 -10.01 12.43 22.29
CA ALA A 382 -8.78 12.48 23.06
C ALA A 382 -8.67 13.81 23.80
N PRO A 383 -8.12 13.83 25.01
CA PRO A 383 -7.85 15.09 25.69
C PRO A 383 -6.82 15.86 24.89
N GLY A 384 -7.15 17.12 24.56
CA GLY A 384 -6.20 18.04 23.98
C GLY A 384 -4.97 18.17 24.85
N LYS A 385 -3.78 18.34 24.21
CA LYS A 385 -2.50 18.58 24.89
C LYS A 385 -1.97 17.42 25.72
N SER A 386 -2.36 16.18 25.46
CA SER A 386 -1.75 15.02 26.11
C SER A 386 -0.23 14.94 25.89
N GLN A 387 0.29 15.51 24.82
CA GLN A 387 1.72 15.62 24.53
C GLN A 387 2.51 16.49 25.52
N ASP A 388 1.84 17.37 26.26
CA ASP A 388 2.46 18.22 27.31
C ASP A 388 2.03 17.84 28.72
N ASP A 389 1.02 16.97 28.87
CA ASP A 389 0.49 16.55 30.15
C ASP A 389 1.37 15.44 30.77
N SER A 390 1.93 15.71 31.93
CA SER A 390 2.77 14.76 32.66
C SER A 390 2.06 13.48 33.10
N THR A 391 0.75 13.48 33.22
CA THR A 391 -0.03 12.28 33.53
C THR A 391 -0.03 11.26 32.39
N TYR A 392 0.23 11.73 31.15
CA TYR A 392 0.34 10.89 29.96
C TYR A 392 1.79 10.47 29.65
N THR A 393 2.80 11.08 30.27
CA THR A 393 4.22 10.83 29.95
C THR A 393 4.54 9.34 29.87
N ARG A 394 4.04 8.57 30.84
CA ARG A 394 4.30 7.13 30.86
C ARG A 394 3.72 6.40 29.65
N ARG A 395 2.53 6.77 29.17
CA ARG A 395 1.91 6.15 27.98
C ARG A 395 2.73 6.36 26.72
N TYR A 396 3.36 7.55 26.56
CA TYR A 396 4.28 7.83 25.47
C TYR A 396 5.56 7.00 25.60
N LEU A 397 6.22 7.09 26.75
CA LEU A 397 7.52 6.46 26.97
C LEU A 397 7.42 4.93 26.96
N ASP A 398 6.45 4.33 27.64
CA ASP A 398 6.31 2.87 27.73
C ASP A 398 6.15 2.27 26.32
N GLN A 399 5.27 2.80 25.48
CA GLN A 399 5.07 2.31 24.11
C GLN A 399 6.32 2.46 23.24
N CYS A 400 7.00 3.61 23.29
CA CYS A 400 8.23 3.85 22.57
C CYS A 400 9.36 2.91 23.05
N GLN A 401 9.52 2.75 24.35
CA GLN A 401 10.54 1.89 24.96
C GLN A 401 10.31 0.41 24.68
N GLU A 402 9.07 -0.05 24.78
CA GLU A 402 8.69 -1.44 24.50
C GLU A 402 8.94 -1.79 23.03
N MET A 403 8.62 -0.89 22.10
CA MET A 403 8.93 -1.06 20.68
C MET A 403 10.43 -1.20 20.45
N VAL A 404 11.21 -0.21 20.88
CA VAL A 404 12.65 -0.20 20.64
C VAL A 404 13.35 -1.37 21.31
N LYS A 405 13.07 -1.66 22.57
CA LYS A 405 13.68 -2.79 23.30
C LYS A 405 13.36 -4.13 22.68
N SER A 406 12.12 -4.32 22.21
CA SER A 406 11.70 -5.58 21.59
C SER A 406 12.36 -5.81 20.24
N PHE A 407 12.57 -4.75 19.45
CA PHE A 407 12.89 -4.88 18.04
C PHE A 407 14.28 -4.40 17.62
N ARG A 408 15.07 -3.79 18.51
CA ARG A 408 16.37 -3.20 18.18
C ARG A 408 17.41 -4.17 17.59
N SER A 409 17.22 -5.49 17.73
CA SER A 409 18.12 -6.47 17.13
C SER A 409 17.78 -6.81 15.67
N HIS A 410 16.65 -6.35 15.11
CA HIS A 410 16.28 -6.60 13.73
C HIS A 410 17.09 -5.74 12.76
N PRO A 411 17.82 -6.34 11.79
CA PRO A 411 18.59 -5.57 10.82
C PRO A 411 17.71 -4.79 9.84
N SER A 412 16.49 -5.22 9.58
CA SER A 412 15.54 -4.53 8.68
C SER A 412 15.12 -3.15 9.17
N ILE A 413 15.04 -2.92 10.48
CA ILE A 413 14.65 -1.62 11.01
C ILE A 413 15.74 -0.60 10.71
N LEU A 414 15.40 0.35 9.85
CA LEU A 414 16.33 1.38 9.37
C LEU A 414 16.30 2.62 10.25
N PHE A 415 15.14 2.98 10.78
CA PHE A 415 14.93 4.08 11.71
C PHE A 415 13.64 3.93 12.52
N TRP A 416 13.55 4.69 13.60
CA TRP A 416 12.43 4.71 14.53
C TRP A 416 11.55 5.92 14.28
N SER A 417 10.23 5.72 14.17
CA SER A 417 9.24 6.79 14.16
C SER A 417 8.61 6.96 15.54
N ILE A 418 8.63 8.18 16.07
CA ILE A 418 8.10 8.48 17.41
C ILE A 418 6.61 8.83 17.42
N GLY A 419 5.96 8.89 16.26
CA GLY A 419 4.53 9.10 16.12
C GLY A 419 4.16 9.72 14.79
N ASN A 420 2.86 9.77 14.50
CA ASN A 420 2.27 10.24 13.26
C ASN A 420 1.44 11.52 13.46
N GLU A 421 1.53 12.47 12.50
CA GLU A 421 0.66 13.64 12.32
C GLU A 421 0.17 14.27 13.64
N SER A 422 1.08 14.49 14.56
CA SER A 422 0.77 14.96 15.91
C SER A 422 1.44 16.30 16.20
N VAL A 423 0.84 17.08 17.10
CA VAL A 423 1.44 18.32 17.57
C VAL A 423 2.59 17.98 18.51
N TYR A 424 3.77 18.59 18.27
CA TYR A 424 4.94 18.43 19.13
C TYR A 424 4.65 18.85 20.57
N GLY A 425 5.24 18.14 21.54
CA GLY A 425 5.21 18.47 22.94
C GLY A 425 6.27 17.73 23.76
N LYS A 426 6.26 17.96 25.08
CA LYS A 426 7.30 17.45 26.01
C LYS A 426 7.40 15.92 25.98
N ASN A 427 6.29 15.23 25.84
CA ASN A 427 6.30 13.77 25.85
C ASN A 427 6.97 13.18 24.61
N PHE A 428 6.83 13.82 23.44
CA PHE A 428 7.59 13.46 22.24
C PHE A 428 9.09 13.77 22.39
N GLN A 429 9.43 14.90 23.04
CA GLN A 429 10.83 15.20 23.35
C GLN A 429 11.46 14.11 24.23
N LEU A 430 10.74 13.65 25.25
CA LEU A 430 11.21 12.58 26.13
C LEU A 430 11.40 11.24 25.38
N CYS A 431 10.52 10.92 24.44
CA CYS A 431 10.70 9.75 23.57
C CYS A 431 11.94 9.87 22.69
N TRP A 432 12.13 11.01 22.04
CA TRP A 432 13.34 11.31 21.27
C TRP A 432 14.61 11.16 22.10
N ASP A 433 14.68 11.84 23.25
CA ASP A 433 15.84 11.82 24.14
C ASP A 433 16.19 10.41 24.58
N TRP A 434 15.19 9.63 24.91
CA TRP A 434 15.36 8.25 25.34
C TRP A 434 15.85 7.34 24.18
N VAL A 435 15.26 7.45 22.99
CA VAL A 435 15.69 6.67 21.83
C VAL A 435 17.13 6.98 21.47
N LYS A 436 17.50 8.27 21.38
CA LYS A 436 18.85 8.70 21.04
C LYS A 436 19.90 8.27 22.09
N ALA A 437 19.50 8.15 23.36
CA ALA A 437 20.37 7.63 24.44
C ALA A 437 20.50 6.10 24.42
N THR A 438 19.50 5.39 23.88
CA THR A 438 19.41 3.92 23.93
C THR A 438 19.90 3.25 22.65
N ASP A 439 19.57 3.78 21.48
CA ASP A 439 19.99 3.27 20.18
C ASP A 439 20.68 4.37 19.37
N THR A 440 22.02 4.31 19.34
CA THR A 440 22.86 5.25 18.59
C THR A 440 23.09 4.80 17.14
N THR A 441 22.60 3.64 16.76
CA THR A 441 22.86 3.02 15.45
C THR A 441 21.81 3.39 14.40
N ARG A 442 20.66 3.93 14.82
CA ARG A 442 19.55 4.27 13.95
C ARG A 442 19.14 5.73 14.09
N PRO A 443 18.81 6.38 12.96
CA PRO A 443 18.14 7.68 13.00
C PRO A 443 16.72 7.57 13.53
N VAL A 444 16.15 8.73 13.84
CA VAL A 444 14.77 8.89 14.31
C VAL A 444 14.04 9.83 13.38
N ILE A 445 12.78 9.51 13.10
CA ILE A 445 11.84 10.34 12.37
C ILE A 445 10.64 10.67 13.28
N PHE A 446 10.03 11.82 13.07
CA PHE A 446 8.69 12.12 13.55
C PHE A 446 7.82 12.33 12.33
N SER A 447 6.95 11.38 12.07
CA SER A 447 6.17 11.32 10.85
C SER A 447 5.23 12.51 10.76
N TYR A 448 5.55 13.42 9.87
CA TYR A 448 4.86 14.66 9.60
C TYR A 448 4.41 15.40 10.86
N PRO A 449 5.33 16.01 11.58
CA PRO A 449 5.04 16.68 12.84
C PRO A 449 4.05 17.86 12.71
N GLY A 450 3.84 18.44 11.55
CA GLY A 450 2.69 19.31 11.22
C GLY A 450 2.62 20.68 11.84
N SER A 451 3.52 21.05 12.78
CA SER A 451 3.46 22.33 13.47
C SER A 451 4.69 23.22 13.23
N ALA A 452 4.47 24.54 13.35
CA ALA A 452 5.53 25.53 13.17
C ALA A 452 6.61 25.49 14.28
N GLU A 453 6.28 24.93 15.45
CA GLU A 453 7.20 24.77 16.58
C GLU A 453 8.33 23.80 16.27
N GLU A 454 8.11 22.80 15.44
CA GLU A 454 9.11 21.81 15.04
C GLU A 454 10.29 22.43 14.32
N LYS A 455 10.06 23.50 13.60
CA LYS A 455 11.13 24.27 12.97
C LYS A 455 12.10 24.87 13.99
N LYS A 456 11.64 25.03 15.23
CA LYS A 456 12.43 25.58 16.35
C LYS A 456 13.09 24.48 17.18
N THR A 457 12.46 23.31 17.28
CA THR A 457 12.94 22.21 18.10
C THR A 457 13.01 20.95 17.24
N ARG A 458 14.18 20.61 16.79
CA ARG A 458 14.42 19.49 15.90
C ARG A 458 14.53 18.21 16.70
N ILE A 459 13.51 17.35 16.62
CA ILE A 459 13.47 16.01 17.23
C ILE A 459 13.42 14.90 16.17
N PHE A 460 14.13 15.09 15.08
CA PHE A 460 14.22 14.13 13.99
C PHE A 460 15.57 14.26 13.24
N ASP A 461 16.07 13.16 12.74
CA ASP A 461 17.26 13.09 11.88
C ASP A 461 16.88 13.12 10.40
N ILE A 462 15.64 12.73 10.07
CA ILE A 462 15.05 12.67 8.72
C ILE A 462 13.83 13.60 8.71
N LEU A 463 13.73 14.45 7.71
CA LEU A 463 12.55 15.31 7.52
C LEU A 463 11.42 14.47 6.90
N SER A 464 10.36 14.27 7.65
CA SER A 464 9.14 13.66 7.15
C SER A 464 8.24 14.67 6.47
N MET A 465 7.68 14.30 5.33
CA MET A 465 6.69 15.08 4.60
C MET A 465 5.58 14.16 4.07
N HIS A 466 4.36 14.68 3.98
CA HIS A 466 3.22 13.97 3.43
C HIS A 466 2.71 14.63 2.16
N TYR A 467 2.29 13.81 1.17
CA TYR A 467 1.48 14.17 0.01
C TYR A 467 1.99 15.32 -0.86
N GLN A 468 3.22 15.21 -1.36
CA GLN A 468 3.69 16.10 -2.41
C GLN A 468 2.87 15.88 -3.71
N ASP A 469 2.79 16.91 -4.55
CA ASP A 469 2.23 16.76 -5.89
C ASP A 469 3.23 16.11 -6.86
N VAL A 470 2.76 15.77 -8.06
CA VAL A 470 3.55 15.11 -9.10
C VAL A 470 4.70 15.95 -9.63
N TYR A 471 4.68 17.24 -9.40
CA TYR A 471 5.73 18.17 -9.82
C TYR A 471 6.78 18.41 -8.74
N GLY A 472 6.68 17.69 -7.64
CA GLY A 472 7.59 17.81 -6.51
C GLY A 472 7.34 19.03 -5.62
N ASN A 473 6.20 19.70 -5.76
CA ASN A 473 5.79 20.79 -4.91
C ASN A 473 4.92 20.27 -3.77
N ILE A 474 5.19 20.75 -2.56
CA ILE A 474 4.34 20.48 -1.42
C ILE A 474 3.48 21.73 -1.23
N ASN A 475 2.31 21.73 -1.82
CA ASN A 475 1.45 22.90 -1.90
C ASN A 475 1.09 23.51 -0.54
N GLN A 476 0.96 22.67 0.47
CA GLN A 476 0.56 23.11 1.80
C GLN A 476 1.68 23.85 2.55
N TRP A 477 2.95 23.59 2.21
CA TRP A 477 4.11 24.01 3.02
C TRP A 477 5.14 24.82 2.25
N GLY A 478 4.90 25.05 0.96
CA GLY A 478 5.82 25.80 0.11
C GLY A 478 7.17 25.15 -0.11
N MET A 479 7.29 23.85 0.14
CA MET A 479 8.50 23.07 -0.08
C MET A 479 8.43 22.35 -1.41
N SER A 480 9.54 22.23 -2.09
CA SER A 480 9.65 21.48 -3.34
C SER A 480 10.83 20.53 -3.30
N THR A 481 10.84 19.56 -4.21
CA THR A 481 11.97 18.64 -4.39
C THR A 481 13.28 19.39 -4.64
N ARG A 482 13.24 20.57 -5.23
CA ARG A 482 14.40 21.43 -5.47
C ARG A 482 15.01 22.01 -4.18
N ASN A 483 14.23 22.08 -3.11
CA ASN A 483 14.66 22.69 -1.84
C ASN A 483 15.25 21.66 -0.87
N PHE A 484 15.28 20.36 -1.18
CA PHE A 484 15.82 19.33 -0.28
C PHE A 484 17.27 19.59 0.14
N GLN A 485 18.08 20.14 -0.74
CA GLN A 485 19.48 20.46 -0.46
C GLN A 485 19.63 21.51 0.65
N GLY A 486 18.66 22.41 0.76
CA GLY A 486 18.69 23.50 1.75
C GLY A 486 18.43 23.06 3.18
N HIS A 487 17.88 21.86 3.42
CA HIS A 487 17.56 21.37 4.77
C HIS A 487 18.76 20.73 5.48
N GLY A 488 19.78 20.30 4.76
CA GLY A 488 20.97 19.67 5.33
C GLY A 488 20.71 18.28 5.93
N ILE A 489 19.51 17.70 5.72
CA ILE A 489 19.10 16.35 6.13
C ILE A 489 18.30 15.70 5.01
N PRO A 490 18.21 14.35 4.97
CA PRO A 490 17.38 13.67 4.00
C PRO A 490 15.89 13.95 4.24
N THR A 491 15.11 13.97 3.16
CA THR A 491 13.66 14.13 3.20
C THR A 491 12.97 12.86 2.72
N LEU A 492 12.07 12.33 3.52
CA LEU A 492 11.24 11.17 3.22
C LEU A 492 9.78 11.59 3.11
N TYR A 493 9.11 11.16 2.04
CA TYR A 493 7.66 11.26 1.95
C TYR A 493 7.05 9.96 2.47
N ASP A 494 7.03 9.81 3.78
CA ASP A 494 6.55 8.61 4.45
C ASP A 494 5.03 8.39 4.38
N GLU A 495 4.32 9.34 3.74
CA GLU A 495 3.00 9.16 3.12
C GLU A 495 2.92 9.94 1.82
N TRP A 496 2.68 9.27 0.69
CA TRP A 496 2.49 9.92 -0.59
C TRP A 496 1.64 9.10 -1.56
N ALA A 497 1.39 9.66 -2.75
CA ALA A 497 0.77 8.96 -3.88
C ALA A 497 -0.47 8.16 -3.50
N HIS A 498 -1.34 8.76 -2.70
CA HIS A 498 -2.55 8.09 -2.25
C HIS A 498 -3.40 7.62 -3.43
N PRO A 499 -3.68 6.32 -3.60
CA PRO A 499 -4.65 5.88 -4.59
C PRO A 499 -6.00 6.55 -4.36
N ALA A 500 -6.57 7.10 -5.41
CA ALA A 500 -7.77 7.90 -5.31
C ALA A 500 -9.01 7.01 -5.34
N CYS A 501 -9.49 6.64 -4.17
CA CYS A 501 -10.67 5.78 -4.02
C CYS A 501 -11.67 6.28 -2.99
N TYR A 502 -11.61 7.54 -2.64
CA TYR A 502 -12.45 8.05 -1.55
C TYR A 502 -13.92 8.16 -1.88
N THR A 503 -14.29 8.19 -3.16
CA THR A 503 -15.68 8.37 -3.52
C THR A 503 -16.15 7.35 -4.53
N TYR A 504 -17.38 6.94 -4.38
CA TYR A 504 -18.08 6.10 -5.32
C TYR A 504 -18.08 6.69 -6.75
N THR A 505 -18.18 8.01 -6.85
CA THR A 505 -18.16 8.71 -8.15
C THR A 505 -16.83 8.48 -8.88
N THR A 506 -15.72 8.51 -8.17
CA THR A 506 -14.40 8.21 -8.74
C THR A 506 -14.32 6.78 -9.23
N LEU A 507 -14.85 5.84 -8.47
CA LEU A 507 -14.90 4.43 -8.83
C LEU A 507 -15.80 4.17 -10.05
N GLN A 508 -16.92 4.87 -10.14
CA GLN A 508 -17.81 4.75 -11.30
C GLN A 508 -17.20 5.30 -12.59
N THR A 509 -16.37 6.31 -12.49
CA THR A 509 -15.79 6.99 -13.66
C THR A 509 -14.46 6.39 -14.09
N ASP A 510 -13.65 5.93 -13.13
CA ASP A 510 -12.35 5.29 -13.39
C ASP A 510 -12.08 4.18 -12.36
N PRO A 511 -12.87 3.13 -12.35
CA PRO A 511 -12.80 2.16 -11.26
C PRO A 511 -11.61 1.21 -11.33
N ASN A 512 -11.01 0.98 -12.49
CA ASN A 512 -10.07 -0.12 -12.64
C ASN A 512 -8.78 0.18 -13.37
N ILE A 513 -8.72 1.16 -14.23
CA ILE A 513 -7.48 1.46 -14.96
C ILE A 513 -6.54 2.27 -14.11
N ARG A 514 -6.98 3.41 -13.61
CA ARG A 514 -6.20 4.34 -12.79
C ARG A 514 -4.76 4.55 -13.26
N GLU A 515 -4.56 4.54 -14.56
CA GLU A 515 -3.23 4.70 -15.15
C GLU A 515 -2.67 6.09 -14.89
N PHE A 516 -3.54 7.10 -14.73
CA PHE A 516 -3.16 8.43 -14.25
C PHE A 516 -2.41 8.33 -12.90
N TRP A 517 -2.80 7.42 -12.01
CA TRP A 517 -2.10 7.19 -10.75
C TRP A 517 -0.73 6.55 -10.99
N GLY A 518 -0.66 5.57 -11.89
CA GLY A 518 0.61 4.96 -12.32
C GLY A 518 1.58 5.98 -12.89
N LYS A 519 1.09 6.92 -13.69
CA LYS A 519 1.86 8.05 -14.19
C LYS A 519 2.29 8.98 -13.05
N SER A 520 1.42 9.25 -12.09
CA SER A 520 1.73 10.09 -10.92
C SER A 520 2.88 9.53 -10.10
N ILE A 521 2.80 8.26 -9.73
CA ILE A 521 3.85 7.63 -8.92
C ILE A 521 5.18 7.53 -9.68
N ASP A 522 5.16 7.29 -10.98
CA ASP A 522 6.36 7.27 -11.81
C ASP A 522 7.04 8.64 -11.87
N MET A 523 6.24 9.71 -12.06
CA MET A 523 6.76 11.09 -12.06
C MET A 523 7.34 11.49 -10.71
N MET A 524 6.60 11.24 -9.62
CA MET A 524 7.04 11.55 -8.26
C MET A 524 8.30 10.78 -7.89
N TRP A 525 8.32 9.48 -8.13
CA TRP A 525 9.47 8.63 -7.83
C TRP A 525 10.71 9.02 -8.64
N SER A 526 10.55 9.22 -9.95
CA SER A 526 11.68 9.60 -10.82
C SER A 526 12.26 10.96 -10.40
N GLY A 527 11.42 11.95 -10.11
CA GLY A 527 11.86 13.25 -9.61
C GLY A 527 12.58 13.16 -8.27
N LEU A 528 12.09 12.35 -7.37
CA LEU A 528 12.69 12.18 -6.04
C LEU A 528 13.96 11.35 -6.07
N PHE A 529 14.02 10.33 -6.92
CA PHE A 529 15.22 9.50 -7.11
C PHE A 529 16.41 10.34 -7.56
N ASP A 530 16.20 11.25 -8.51
CA ASP A 530 17.24 12.13 -9.03
C ASP A 530 17.57 13.31 -8.10
N ALA A 531 16.72 13.62 -7.12
CA ALA A 531 16.96 14.69 -6.15
C ALA A 531 17.97 14.27 -5.07
N PRO A 532 19.10 14.99 -4.89
CA PRO A 532 20.14 14.56 -3.94
C PRO A 532 19.67 14.41 -2.50
N GLY A 533 18.75 15.25 -2.03
CA GLY A 533 18.17 15.19 -0.69
C GLY A 533 16.92 14.34 -0.55
N GLY A 534 16.39 13.83 -1.66
CA GLY A 534 15.23 12.96 -1.68
C GLY A 534 15.58 11.55 -1.22
N LEU A 535 15.07 11.13 -0.07
CA LEU A 535 15.31 9.79 0.46
C LEU A 535 14.36 8.77 -0.18
N GLY A 536 13.11 9.15 -0.39
CA GLY A 536 12.11 8.25 -0.97
C GLY A 536 10.69 8.56 -0.54
N GLY A 537 9.82 7.56 -0.67
CA GLY A 537 8.44 7.67 -0.25
C GLY A 537 7.75 6.33 0.02
N ALA A 538 6.69 6.39 0.84
CA ALA A 538 5.80 5.28 1.15
C ALA A 538 4.39 5.60 0.67
N ILE A 539 3.87 4.79 -0.26
CA ILE A 539 2.51 4.91 -0.78
C ILE A 539 1.51 4.74 0.36
N TRP A 540 0.58 5.68 0.49
CA TRP A 540 -0.58 5.49 1.36
C TRP A 540 -1.76 5.00 0.53
N GLY A 541 -2.10 3.68 0.55
CA GLY A 541 -1.50 2.65 1.40
C GLY A 541 -1.24 1.39 0.58
N TYR A 542 -0.63 0.42 1.24
CA TYR A 542 -0.37 -0.87 0.64
C TYR A 542 -1.64 -1.69 0.43
N ILE A 543 -2.54 -1.69 1.42
CA ILE A 543 -3.70 -2.58 1.49
C ILE A 543 -5.00 -1.79 1.66
N ASP A 544 -6.08 -2.28 1.07
CA ASP A 544 -7.42 -1.78 1.37
C ASP A 544 -7.75 -2.01 2.85
N GLU A 545 -8.18 -0.96 3.52
CA GLU A 545 -8.55 -1.03 4.94
C GLU A 545 -10.02 -1.34 5.12
N THR A 546 -10.38 -2.59 4.89
CA THR A 546 -11.76 -3.07 4.99
C THR A 546 -11.83 -4.41 5.71
N PHE A 547 -12.94 -4.66 6.39
CA PHE A 547 -13.18 -5.88 7.15
C PHE A 547 -14.57 -6.43 6.87
N ALA A 548 -14.67 -7.75 6.75
CA ALA A 548 -15.96 -8.42 6.70
C ALA A 548 -16.59 -8.47 8.09
N LEU A 549 -17.77 -7.87 8.27
CA LEU A 549 -18.48 -7.90 9.54
C LEU A 549 -18.94 -9.33 9.88
N PRO A 550 -18.66 -9.82 11.08
CA PRO A 550 -19.15 -11.09 11.53
C PRO A 550 -20.65 -11.01 11.88
N GLU A 551 -21.30 -12.15 11.91
CA GLU A 551 -22.63 -12.25 12.51
C GLU A 551 -22.55 -11.91 14.01
N PRO A 552 -23.45 -11.04 14.50
CA PRO A 552 -23.50 -10.69 15.93
C PRO A 552 -23.78 -11.93 16.78
N LYS A 553 -22.97 -12.15 17.81
CA LYS A 553 -23.19 -13.22 18.80
C LYS A 553 -23.97 -12.71 19.99
N GLU A 554 -23.42 -11.71 20.67
CA GLU A 554 -24.01 -11.07 21.83
C GLU A 554 -23.79 -9.56 21.78
N GLY A 555 -24.80 -8.78 22.26
CA GLY A 555 -24.70 -7.32 22.28
C GLY A 555 -24.76 -6.72 20.87
N THR A 556 -25.94 -6.60 20.29
CA THR A 556 -26.11 -6.12 18.90
C THR A 556 -26.14 -4.59 18.75
N SER A 557 -26.21 -3.82 19.86
CA SER A 557 -26.31 -2.37 19.82
C SER A 557 -25.13 -1.71 19.13
N PHE A 558 -23.92 -2.22 19.39
CA PHE A 558 -22.69 -1.73 18.78
C PHE A 558 -22.75 -1.70 17.25
N TRP A 559 -23.18 -2.79 16.62
CA TRP A 559 -23.26 -2.85 15.16
C TRP A 559 -24.28 -1.87 14.58
N LYS A 560 -25.37 -1.61 15.33
CA LYS A 560 -26.36 -0.61 14.96
C LYS A 560 -25.81 0.81 15.05
N GLU A 561 -25.09 1.12 16.11
CA GLU A 561 -24.46 2.44 16.32
C GLU A 561 -23.35 2.67 15.28
N PHE A 562 -22.51 1.70 15.09
CA PHE A 562 -21.45 1.74 14.09
C PHE A 562 -22.02 1.89 12.69
N ALA A 563 -22.99 1.07 12.36
CA ALA A 563 -23.75 1.18 11.14
C ALA A 563 -24.33 2.58 10.96
N HIS A 564 -24.76 3.26 12.00
CA HIS A 564 -25.28 4.63 11.94
C HIS A 564 -24.17 5.68 11.76
N THR A 565 -23.07 5.57 12.48
CA THR A 565 -21.94 6.51 12.41
C THR A 565 -21.20 6.46 11.09
N ALA A 566 -21.10 5.29 10.46
CA ALA A 566 -20.57 5.12 9.10
C ALA A 566 -21.54 5.56 7.99
N LYS A 567 -22.64 6.23 8.34
CA LYS A 567 -23.72 6.61 7.44
C LYS A 567 -24.29 5.47 6.59
N PRO A 568 -24.61 4.33 7.14
CA PRO A 568 -25.01 3.18 6.36
C PRO A 568 -26.53 3.02 6.27
N LYS A 569 -27.29 4.09 6.15
CA LYS A 569 -28.67 3.93 5.67
C LYS A 569 -28.73 3.09 4.39
N ASN A 570 -27.62 3.06 3.66
CA ASN A 570 -27.46 2.30 2.43
C ASN A 570 -26.37 1.22 2.55
N TYR A 571 -25.77 1.05 3.72
CA TYR A 571 -24.79 0.00 3.97
C TYR A 571 -25.55 -1.30 4.25
N GLN A 572 -25.89 -1.97 3.21
CA GLN A 572 -26.38 -3.34 3.31
C GLN A 572 -25.20 -4.30 3.37
N GLY A 573 -24.04 -3.73 3.43
CA GLY A 573 -22.82 -4.45 3.43
C GLY A 573 -22.55 -5.08 4.76
N ASN A 574 -21.88 -6.07 4.65
CA ASN A 574 -21.34 -6.89 5.66
C ASN A 574 -19.84 -6.56 5.86
N CYS A 575 -19.40 -5.35 5.61
CA CYS A 575 -18.03 -4.93 5.80
C CYS A 575 -17.97 -3.57 6.49
N VAL A 576 -16.91 -3.36 7.23
CA VAL A 576 -16.52 -2.06 7.75
C VAL A 576 -15.12 -1.77 7.27
N GLY A 577 -14.74 -0.53 7.24
CA GLY A 577 -13.40 -0.16 6.89
C GLY A 577 -13.24 1.33 6.77
N TYR A 578 -12.03 1.75 6.51
CA TYR A 578 -11.68 3.15 6.37
C TYR A 578 -11.62 3.59 4.92
N GLY A 579 -11.18 2.71 4.03
CA GLY A 579 -11.14 3.00 2.62
C GLY A 579 -10.45 1.95 1.77
N GLU A 580 -10.67 2.06 0.48
CA GLU A 580 -10.19 1.18 -0.55
C GLU A 580 -9.07 1.82 -1.33
N TRP A 581 -8.04 2.21 -0.62
CA TRP A 581 -6.89 2.92 -1.14
C TRP A 581 -5.61 2.08 -1.25
N GLY A 582 -5.72 0.77 -1.07
CA GLY A 582 -4.59 -0.13 -1.21
C GLY A 582 -4.19 -0.35 -2.67
N ILE A 583 -2.93 -0.68 -2.90
CA ILE A 583 -2.46 -1.24 -4.17
C ILE A 583 -2.81 -2.73 -4.30
N VAL A 584 -3.13 -3.37 -3.19
CA VAL A 584 -3.76 -4.68 -3.12
C VAL A 584 -5.06 -4.59 -2.33
N ASP A 585 -6.00 -5.51 -2.58
CA ASP A 585 -7.21 -5.61 -1.78
C ASP A 585 -6.94 -6.25 -0.41
N VAL A 586 -7.96 -6.29 0.44
CA VAL A 586 -7.84 -6.86 1.79
C VAL A 586 -7.44 -8.35 1.79
N TRP A 587 -7.67 -9.09 0.71
CA TRP A 587 -7.25 -10.48 0.50
C TRP A 587 -5.87 -10.61 -0.16
N ARG A 588 -5.16 -9.49 -0.36
CA ARG A 588 -3.84 -9.39 -1.01
C ARG A 588 -3.87 -9.73 -2.50
N ARG A 589 -5.01 -9.54 -3.15
CA ARG A 589 -5.08 -9.63 -4.61
C ARG A 589 -4.54 -8.34 -5.23
N PRO A 590 -3.57 -8.40 -6.16
CA PRO A 590 -3.06 -7.23 -6.85
C PRO A 590 -4.17 -6.47 -7.59
N LYS A 591 -4.17 -5.16 -7.44
CA LYS A 591 -5.01 -4.20 -8.17
C LYS A 591 -4.17 -3.58 -9.30
N PRO A 592 -4.75 -2.79 -10.22
CA PRO A 592 -3.97 -2.13 -11.29
C PRO A 592 -2.81 -1.28 -10.75
N GLU A 593 -2.99 -0.69 -9.57
CA GLU A 593 -1.97 0.10 -8.89
C GLU A 593 -0.75 -0.72 -8.50
N PHE A 594 -0.91 -2.01 -8.25
CA PHE A 594 0.21 -2.90 -7.93
C PHE A 594 1.18 -3.03 -9.10
N TRP A 595 0.67 -3.22 -10.32
CA TRP A 595 1.50 -3.27 -11.52
C TRP A 595 2.15 -1.92 -11.80
N SER A 596 1.39 -0.84 -11.71
CA SER A 596 1.91 0.51 -11.86
C SER A 596 3.04 0.82 -10.86
N THR A 597 2.89 0.38 -9.60
CA THR A 597 3.94 0.48 -8.58
C THR A 597 5.17 -0.32 -8.99
N LYS A 598 5.00 -1.57 -9.43
CA LYS A 598 6.11 -2.42 -9.87
C LYS A 598 6.92 -1.75 -10.97
N LYS A 599 6.25 -1.14 -11.94
CA LYS A 599 6.87 -0.43 -13.06
C LYS A 599 7.56 0.87 -12.63
N ALA A 600 6.88 1.71 -11.85
CA ALA A 600 7.43 2.97 -11.36
C ALA A 600 8.65 2.75 -10.46
N TYR A 601 8.58 1.77 -9.57
CA TYR A 601 9.65 1.41 -8.62
C TYR A 601 10.71 0.47 -9.19
N SER A 602 10.63 0.15 -10.48
CA SER A 602 11.62 -0.71 -11.11
C SER A 602 13.04 -0.20 -10.88
N PRO A 603 13.93 -1.04 -10.35
CA PRO A 603 15.33 -0.69 -10.17
C PRO A 603 16.12 -0.69 -11.48
N ILE A 604 15.49 -1.08 -12.59
CA ILE A 604 16.10 -1.09 -13.92
C ILE A 604 15.19 -0.32 -14.84
N ARG A 605 15.68 0.79 -15.39
CA ARG A 605 14.89 1.61 -16.29
C ARG A 605 15.48 1.54 -17.69
N LEU A 606 14.71 1.00 -18.63
CA LEU A 606 15.04 1.10 -20.05
C LEU A 606 14.68 2.51 -20.51
N LEU A 607 15.67 3.26 -21.00
CA LEU A 607 15.52 4.64 -21.46
C LEU A 607 15.26 4.73 -22.98
N ALA A 608 14.98 3.61 -23.62
CA ALA A 608 14.56 3.55 -25.01
C ALA A 608 13.08 3.90 -25.16
N GLY A 609 12.71 4.50 -26.26
CA GLY A 609 11.29 4.73 -26.57
C GLY A 609 10.53 3.44 -26.89
N ASP A 610 9.22 3.57 -27.08
CA ASP A 610 8.36 2.43 -27.47
C ASP A 610 8.70 1.89 -28.87
N ASN A 611 9.23 2.75 -29.72
CA ASN A 611 9.66 2.41 -31.09
C ASN A 611 11.19 2.46 -31.19
N LEU A 612 11.80 1.35 -31.52
CA LEU A 612 13.25 1.22 -31.58
C LEU A 612 13.76 1.32 -33.01
N PRO A 613 14.71 2.22 -33.29
CA PRO A 613 15.45 2.18 -34.56
C PRO A 613 16.32 0.91 -34.58
N PHE A 614 16.42 0.28 -35.77
CA PHE A 614 17.19 -0.94 -35.92
C PHE A 614 17.86 -0.99 -37.29
N THR A 615 18.86 -1.89 -37.40
CA THR A 615 19.46 -2.31 -38.69
C THR A 615 19.52 -3.83 -38.66
N ALA A 616 18.97 -4.47 -39.69
CA ALA A 616 19.01 -5.91 -39.82
C ALA A 616 20.46 -6.44 -39.77
N GLY A 617 20.72 -7.49 -39.05
CA GLY A 617 22.06 -8.07 -38.93
C GLY A 617 23.02 -7.32 -37.99
N GLN A 618 22.60 -6.25 -37.34
CA GLN A 618 23.39 -5.51 -36.34
C GLN A 618 22.84 -5.68 -34.92
N PRO A 619 23.69 -5.55 -33.86
CA PRO A 619 23.22 -5.55 -32.49
C PRO A 619 22.27 -4.37 -32.22
N LEU A 620 21.27 -4.58 -31.35
CA LEU A 620 20.50 -3.48 -30.77
C LEU A 620 21.19 -2.99 -29.50
N ILE A 621 21.42 -1.68 -29.44
CA ILE A 621 22.04 -1.03 -28.27
C ILE A 621 21.00 -0.17 -27.57
N LEU A 622 20.73 -0.47 -26.33
CA LEU A 622 19.69 0.15 -25.51
C LEU A 622 20.30 0.85 -24.31
N THR A 623 19.87 2.06 -24.02
CA THR A 623 20.32 2.75 -22.80
C THR A 623 19.49 2.27 -21.62
N VAL A 624 20.16 1.85 -20.55
CA VAL A 624 19.55 1.44 -19.30
C VAL A 624 20.06 2.30 -18.15
N TYR A 625 19.22 2.50 -17.14
CA TYR A 625 19.56 3.17 -15.89
C TYR A 625 19.45 2.17 -14.74
N ASN A 626 20.58 1.85 -14.14
CA ASN A 626 20.64 1.04 -12.93
C ASN A 626 20.21 1.91 -11.72
N ARG A 627 19.04 1.65 -11.17
CA ARG A 627 18.47 2.33 -10.02
C ARG A 627 18.48 1.45 -8.75
N PHE A 628 19.23 0.38 -8.73
CA PHE A 628 19.60 -0.34 -7.52
C PHE A 628 20.50 0.52 -6.64
N ASP A 629 20.51 0.25 -5.34
CA ASP A 629 21.35 0.97 -4.37
C ASP A 629 22.67 0.24 -4.11
N HIS A 630 22.71 -1.09 -4.26
CA HIS A 630 23.86 -1.92 -3.97
C HIS A 630 24.26 -2.83 -5.13
N THR A 631 23.28 -3.28 -5.93
CA THR A 631 23.46 -4.31 -6.97
C THR A 631 24.03 -3.72 -8.26
N ASP A 632 25.13 -4.26 -8.74
CA ASP A 632 25.65 -3.99 -10.07
C ASP A 632 24.79 -4.71 -11.12
N LEU A 633 24.60 -4.15 -12.31
CA LEU A 633 23.66 -4.71 -13.28
C LEU A 633 24.09 -6.09 -13.80
N ASN A 634 25.38 -6.41 -13.78
CA ASN A 634 25.88 -7.74 -14.15
C ASN A 634 25.63 -8.84 -13.11
N GLU A 635 25.08 -8.49 -11.96
CA GLU A 635 24.68 -9.46 -10.91
C GLU A 635 23.29 -10.03 -11.15
N ILE A 636 22.52 -9.48 -12.08
CA ILE A 636 21.17 -9.95 -12.42
C ILE A 636 21.16 -10.78 -13.71
N GLN A 637 20.06 -11.47 -13.94
CA GLN A 637 19.82 -12.19 -15.18
C GLN A 637 18.95 -11.35 -16.12
N ALA A 638 19.21 -11.42 -17.41
CA ALA A 638 18.39 -10.79 -18.43
C ALA A 638 18.17 -11.72 -19.63
N SER A 639 17.07 -11.53 -20.33
CA SER A 639 16.74 -12.21 -21.56
C SER A 639 16.01 -11.30 -22.54
N TYR A 640 16.03 -11.66 -23.79
CA TYR A 640 15.12 -11.10 -24.78
C TYR A 640 14.43 -12.18 -25.59
N THR A 641 13.19 -11.92 -25.97
CA THR A 641 12.41 -12.79 -26.85
C THR A 641 12.10 -12.04 -28.14
N TYR A 642 12.51 -12.60 -29.27
CA TYR A 642 12.25 -12.10 -30.61
C TYR A 642 11.70 -13.22 -31.48
N LYS A 643 10.56 -12.98 -32.15
CA LYS A 643 9.85 -13.98 -32.97
C LYS A 643 9.66 -15.33 -32.27
N GLY A 644 9.32 -15.30 -30.98
CA GLY A 644 9.07 -16.49 -30.18
C GLY A 644 10.32 -17.24 -29.72
N VAL A 645 11.52 -16.74 -30.04
CA VAL A 645 12.80 -17.33 -29.57
C VAL A 645 13.36 -16.50 -28.44
N THR A 646 13.52 -17.10 -27.27
CA THR A 646 14.12 -16.46 -26.08
C THR A 646 15.62 -16.75 -26.02
N LYS A 647 16.41 -15.70 -25.80
CA LYS A 647 17.86 -15.78 -25.60
C LYS A 647 18.26 -15.06 -24.32
N ASN A 648 19.09 -15.71 -23.51
CA ASN A 648 19.66 -15.08 -22.32
C ASN A 648 20.80 -14.16 -22.74
N ILE A 649 20.91 -13.04 -22.02
CA ILE A 649 21.99 -12.07 -22.14
C ILE A 649 22.57 -11.81 -20.75
N GLN A 650 23.89 -11.59 -20.72
CA GLN A 650 24.55 -11.13 -19.51
C GLN A 650 24.75 -9.61 -19.65
N PRO A 651 24.11 -8.80 -18.80
CA PRO A 651 24.35 -7.36 -18.81
C PRO A 651 25.82 -7.03 -18.49
N ASP A 652 26.33 -5.98 -19.10
CA ASP A 652 27.62 -5.42 -18.70
C ASP A 652 27.55 -4.78 -17.31
N PRO A 653 28.69 -4.64 -16.60
CA PRO A 653 28.72 -3.94 -15.33
C PRO A 653 28.26 -2.50 -15.45
N ILE A 654 27.15 -2.17 -14.81
CA ILE A 654 26.65 -0.80 -14.65
C ILE A 654 26.40 -0.58 -13.17
N LYS A 655 27.20 0.28 -12.57
CA LYS A 655 27.15 0.54 -11.14
C LYS A 655 25.80 1.13 -10.69
N PRO A 656 25.44 0.94 -9.41
CA PRO A 656 24.28 1.60 -8.83
C PRO A 656 24.22 3.09 -9.14
N HIS A 657 23.01 3.57 -9.46
CA HIS A 657 22.69 4.96 -9.81
C HIS A 657 23.39 5.46 -11.09
N GLN A 658 23.85 4.56 -11.95
CA GLN A 658 24.50 4.94 -13.22
C GLN A 658 23.72 4.47 -14.44
N LYS A 659 23.89 5.20 -15.53
CA LYS A 659 23.39 4.82 -16.86
C LYS A 659 24.46 4.09 -17.63
N GLY A 660 24.07 3.13 -18.45
CA GLY A 660 24.96 2.37 -19.32
C GLY A 660 24.21 1.78 -20.50
N MET A 661 24.88 0.89 -21.21
CA MET A 661 24.34 0.27 -22.42
C MET A 661 24.05 -1.20 -22.18
N LEU A 662 22.88 -1.66 -22.65
CA LEU A 662 22.53 -3.06 -22.79
C LEU A 662 22.59 -3.41 -24.27
N MET A 663 23.35 -4.42 -24.62
CA MET A 663 23.51 -4.87 -25.99
C MET A 663 22.76 -6.18 -26.21
N LEU A 664 21.79 -6.18 -27.13
CA LEU A 664 21.19 -7.40 -27.64
C LEU A 664 21.99 -7.85 -28.88
N PRO A 665 22.35 -9.15 -29.00
CA PRO A 665 23.09 -9.68 -30.11
C PRO A 665 22.43 -9.39 -31.48
N ALA A 666 23.21 -9.39 -32.52
CA ALA A 666 22.72 -9.17 -33.90
C ALA A 666 21.67 -10.21 -34.30
N GLU A 667 20.55 -9.76 -34.83
CA GLU A 667 19.48 -10.58 -35.40
C GLU A 667 19.08 -10.02 -36.76
N GLN A 668 18.35 -10.78 -37.53
CA GLN A 668 17.64 -10.26 -38.71
C GLN A 668 16.39 -9.53 -38.28
N TRP A 669 16.61 -8.33 -37.72
CA TRP A 669 15.52 -7.50 -37.19
C TRP A 669 14.58 -7.09 -38.32
N GLU A 670 13.28 -7.10 -38.05
CA GLU A 670 12.23 -6.73 -38.99
C GLU A 670 11.32 -5.63 -38.44
N GLU A 671 10.79 -4.83 -39.33
CA GLU A 671 9.86 -3.75 -39.05
C GLU A 671 8.56 -4.27 -38.40
N ASN A 672 8.04 -3.54 -37.44
CA ASN A 672 6.79 -3.85 -36.72
C ASN A 672 6.85 -5.11 -35.83
N GLU A 673 8.00 -5.68 -35.58
CA GLU A 673 8.16 -6.82 -34.69
C GLU A 673 8.45 -6.36 -33.26
N PRO A 674 7.81 -6.94 -32.23
CA PRO A 674 8.10 -6.65 -30.83
C PRO A 674 9.36 -7.38 -30.35
N VAL A 675 10.09 -6.75 -29.45
CA VAL A 675 11.18 -7.38 -28.70
C VAL A 675 10.82 -7.34 -27.21
N LEU A 676 10.52 -8.49 -26.63
CA LEU A 676 10.31 -8.58 -25.19
C LEU A 676 11.66 -8.69 -24.49
N ILE A 677 11.96 -7.77 -23.57
CA ILE A 677 13.18 -7.72 -22.78
C ILE A 677 12.78 -7.89 -21.32
N GLU A 678 13.38 -8.84 -20.64
CA GLU A 678 13.03 -9.19 -19.28
C GLU A 678 14.28 -9.23 -18.39
N PHE A 679 14.12 -8.74 -17.16
CA PHE A 679 15.15 -8.73 -16.13
C PHE A 679 14.69 -9.53 -14.91
N PHE A 680 15.58 -10.39 -14.40
CA PHE A 680 15.28 -11.28 -13.30
C PHE A 680 16.33 -11.19 -12.21
N THR A 681 15.92 -11.47 -10.97
CA THR A 681 16.89 -11.73 -9.87
C THR A 681 17.66 -13.01 -10.13
N THR A 682 18.71 -13.24 -9.37
CA THR A 682 19.49 -14.49 -9.42
C THR A 682 18.66 -15.75 -9.13
N GLU A 683 17.57 -15.60 -8.37
CA GLU A 683 16.60 -16.67 -8.10
C GLU A 683 15.52 -16.81 -9.20
N GLY A 684 15.64 -16.08 -10.31
CA GLY A 684 14.71 -16.15 -11.43
C GLY A 684 13.37 -15.43 -11.22
N LYS A 685 13.28 -14.50 -10.28
CA LYS A 685 12.07 -13.68 -10.07
C LYS A 685 12.09 -12.47 -10.99
N LEU A 686 11.00 -12.23 -11.72
CA LEU A 686 10.87 -11.09 -12.63
C LEU A 686 10.94 -9.76 -11.87
N ILE A 687 11.94 -8.96 -12.21
CA ILE A 687 12.12 -7.58 -11.75
C ILE A 687 11.25 -6.66 -12.60
N ASP A 688 11.49 -6.66 -13.92
CA ASP A 688 10.77 -5.82 -14.87
C ASP A 688 10.81 -6.40 -16.28
N ALA A 689 9.88 -5.93 -17.13
CA ALA A 689 9.81 -6.30 -18.54
C ALA A 689 9.45 -5.08 -19.41
N TYR A 690 9.99 -5.06 -20.62
CA TYR A 690 9.76 -4.04 -21.65
C TYR A 690 9.48 -4.71 -22.97
N ARG A 691 8.54 -4.16 -23.75
CA ARG A 691 8.18 -4.70 -25.08
C ARG A 691 8.13 -3.60 -26.13
N PRO A 692 9.28 -2.97 -26.45
CA PRO A 692 9.33 -2.02 -27.54
C PRO A 692 9.11 -2.71 -28.92
N ILE A 693 8.68 -1.92 -29.90
CA ILE A 693 8.46 -2.35 -31.28
C ILE A 693 9.64 -1.89 -32.14
N LEU A 694 10.09 -2.71 -33.06
CA LEU A 694 11.11 -2.35 -34.02
C LEU A 694 10.51 -1.47 -35.14
N GLY A 695 11.07 -0.27 -35.34
CA GLY A 695 10.57 0.68 -36.31
C GLY A 695 9.24 1.29 -35.96
N THR A 696 8.23 1.18 -36.82
CA THR A 696 6.91 1.78 -36.64
C THR A 696 5.85 0.72 -36.39
N GLU A 697 5.09 0.84 -35.28
CA GLU A 697 3.98 -0.05 -35.02
C GLU A 697 2.85 0.13 -36.06
N ARG A 698 2.40 -0.97 -36.64
CA ARG A 698 1.21 -1.01 -37.49
C ARG A 698 0.03 -1.51 -36.67
N ILE A 699 -1.07 -0.79 -36.75
CA ILE A 699 -2.30 -1.15 -36.06
C ILE A 699 -3.23 -1.89 -37.01
N ASP A 700 -3.56 -3.12 -36.65
CA ASP A 700 -4.57 -3.92 -37.35
C ASP A 700 -5.97 -3.56 -36.81
N TYR A 701 -6.61 -2.63 -37.50
CA TYR A 701 -7.96 -2.19 -37.14
C TYR A 701 -9.00 -3.26 -37.46
N PRO A 702 -10.09 -3.33 -36.67
CA PRO A 702 -11.24 -4.19 -37.00
C PRO A 702 -11.71 -3.94 -38.44
N SER A 703 -11.94 -5.01 -39.20
CA SER A 703 -12.34 -4.92 -40.60
C SER A 703 -13.66 -4.18 -40.76
N SER A 704 -13.76 -3.41 -41.84
CA SER A 704 -14.98 -2.77 -42.29
C SER A 704 -15.80 -3.72 -43.20
N LEU A 705 -17.07 -3.40 -43.42
CA LEU A 705 -17.89 -4.08 -44.42
C LEU A 705 -17.39 -3.79 -45.83
N SER A 706 -17.76 -4.65 -46.78
CA SER A 706 -17.28 -4.55 -48.17
C SER A 706 -17.84 -3.35 -48.94
N GLY A 707 -18.84 -2.66 -48.41
CA GLY A 707 -19.31 -1.38 -48.88
C GLY A 707 -20.09 -1.39 -50.20
N GLN A 708 -21.37 -1.74 -50.12
CA GLN A 708 -22.30 -1.52 -51.20
C GLN A 708 -23.02 -0.18 -51.05
N LYS A 709 -23.81 0.20 -52.08
CA LYS A 709 -24.54 1.46 -52.10
C LYS A 709 -25.54 1.57 -50.94
N LEU A 710 -25.56 2.71 -50.26
CA LEU A 710 -26.53 3.01 -49.22
C LEU A 710 -27.92 3.26 -49.81
N SER A 711 -28.95 2.84 -49.07
CA SER A 711 -30.33 3.19 -49.33
C SER A 711 -30.91 4.02 -48.15
N ILE A 712 -31.88 4.89 -48.45
CA ILE A 712 -32.62 5.65 -47.49
C ILE A 712 -34.08 5.31 -47.61
N THR A 713 -34.68 4.95 -46.48
CA THR A 713 -36.13 4.82 -46.32
C THR A 713 -36.65 5.94 -45.46
N ASP A 714 -37.53 6.78 -45.97
CA ASP A 714 -38.11 7.92 -45.29
C ASP A 714 -39.61 7.67 -45.01
N ASN A 715 -39.95 7.47 -43.77
CA ASN A 715 -41.33 7.25 -43.27
C ASN A 715 -41.77 8.45 -42.40
N GLU A 716 -43.04 8.48 -41.98
CA GLU A 716 -43.64 9.55 -41.20
C GLU A 716 -42.78 9.86 -39.91
N ASP A 717 -42.39 8.82 -39.18
CA ASP A 717 -41.71 8.95 -37.86
C ASP A 717 -40.20 8.81 -37.92
N LYS A 718 -39.65 8.19 -38.99
CA LYS A 718 -38.21 7.89 -39.04
C LYS A 718 -37.59 7.93 -40.41
N VAL A 719 -36.32 8.23 -40.46
CA VAL A 719 -35.43 8.10 -41.61
C VAL A 719 -34.46 6.97 -41.31
N THR A 720 -34.42 5.93 -42.14
CA THR A 720 -33.52 4.79 -41.99
C THR A 720 -32.47 4.80 -43.12
N VAL A 721 -31.20 4.79 -42.71
CA VAL A 721 -30.07 4.58 -43.63
C VAL A 721 -29.65 3.12 -43.53
N SER A 722 -29.73 2.40 -44.66
CA SER A 722 -29.42 0.96 -44.70
C SER A 722 -28.23 0.71 -45.61
N GLY A 723 -27.33 -0.16 -45.17
CA GLY A 723 -26.22 -0.69 -45.94
C GLY A 723 -26.17 -2.21 -45.83
N GLU A 724 -25.13 -2.82 -46.37
CA GLU A 724 -24.93 -4.27 -46.28
C GLU A 724 -24.65 -4.66 -44.83
N GLY A 725 -25.56 -5.40 -44.20
CA GLY A 725 -25.41 -5.90 -42.83
C GLY A 725 -25.69 -4.89 -41.71
N PHE A 726 -26.14 -3.68 -42.02
CA PHE A 726 -26.50 -2.71 -40.98
C PHE A 726 -27.67 -1.80 -41.38
N GLU A 727 -28.38 -1.30 -40.35
CA GLU A 727 -29.40 -0.27 -40.48
C GLU A 727 -29.25 0.75 -39.36
N ILE A 728 -29.38 2.06 -39.73
CA ILE A 728 -29.29 3.16 -38.75
C ILE A 728 -30.56 4.02 -38.88
N PRO A 729 -31.59 3.72 -38.11
CA PRO A 729 -32.83 4.52 -38.08
C PRO A 729 -32.65 5.76 -37.20
N PHE A 730 -33.15 6.91 -37.68
CA PHE A 730 -33.26 8.16 -36.97
C PHE A 730 -34.71 8.51 -36.71
N ASN A 731 -35.06 8.78 -35.47
CA ASN A 731 -36.38 9.28 -35.09
C ASN A 731 -36.51 10.76 -35.49
N LYS A 732 -37.48 11.11 -36.30
CA LYS A 732 -37.65 12.49 -36.79
C LYS A 732 -38.00 13.52 -35.71
N ASN A 733 -38.65 13.10 -34.62
CA ASN A 733 -39.01 13.99 -33.56
C ASN A 733 -37.82 14.39 -32.68
N THR A 734 -36.90 13.46 -32.44
CA THR A 734 -35.70 13.65 -31.63
C THR A 734 -34.44 13.89 -32.47
N GLY A 735 -34.40 13.47 -33.74
CA GLY A 735 -33.23 13.47 -34.57
C GLY A 735 -32.19 12.41 -34.19
N LEU A 736 -32.42 11.64 -33.13
CA LEU A 736 -31.48 10.65 -32.61
C LEU A 736 -31.62 9.27 -33.30
N ILE A 737 -30.54 8.54 -33.35
CA ILE A 737 -30.52 7.11 -33.70
C ILE A 737 -31.43 6.35 -32.75
N VAL A 738 -32.20 5.41 -33.24
CA VAL A 738 -33.02 4.50 -32.45
C VAL A 738 -32.89 3.07 -33.02
N ASN A 739 -32.42 2.14 -32.21
CA ASN A 739 -32.26 0.72 -32.55
C ASN A 739 -31.44 0.49 -33.82
N ALA A 740 -30.24 1.08 -33.91
CA ALA A 740 -29.31 0.74 -34.97
C ALA A 740 -28.85 -0.72 -34.85
N THR A 741 -28.83 -1.41 -36.00
CA THR A 741 -28.51 -2.84 -36.06
C THR A 741 -27.22 -3.13 -36.82
N ALA A 742 -26.56 -4.19 -36.41
CA ALA A 742 -25.52 -4.88 -37.18
C ALA A 742 -25.89 -6.38 -37.23
N GLY A 743 -25.85 -6.96 -38.43
CA GLY A 743 -26.28 -8.32 -38.69
C GLY A 743 -27.72 -8.63 -38.20
N GLY A 744 -28.60 -7.64 -38.25
CA GLY A 744 -29.98 -7.76 -37.77
C GLY A 744 -30.16 -7.69 -36.27
N LYS A 745 -29.11 -7.56 -35.48
CA LYS A 745 -29.16 -7.40 -34.01
C LYS A 745 -29.01 -5.92 -33.62
N VAL A 746 -29.84 -5.46 -32.68
CA VAL A 746 -29.73 -4.11 -32.12
C VAL A 746 -28.40 -4.00 -31.35
N ILE A 747 -27.60 -3.01 -31.70
CA ILE A 747 -26.34 -2.71 -31.05
C ILE A 747 -26.38 -1.34 -30.34
N ILE A 748 -26.88 -0.30 -31.04
CA ILE A 748 -27.11 1.02 -30.47
C ILE A 748 -28.60 1.22 -30.32
N GLU A 749 -29.06 1.35 -29.10
CA GLU A 749 -30.49 1.61 -28.84
C GLU A 749 -30.82 3.10 -29.02
N LYS A 750 -29.92 3.98 -28.60
CA LYS A 750 -30.20 5.43 -28.68
C LYS A 750 -28.90 6.25 -28.66
N GLY A 751 -28.90 7.40 -29.37
CA GLY A 751 -27.80 8.38 -29.38
C GLY A 751 -27.65 9.08 -30.72
N PRO A 752 -26.59 9.89 -30.92
CA PRO A 752 -25.60 10.30 -29.92
C PRO A 752 -26.19 11.29 -28.91
N PHE A 753 -25.72 11.22 -27.68
CA PHE A 753 -25.92 12.25 -26.69
C PHE A 753 -24.61 12.96 -26.38
N LEU A 754 -24.67 14.24 -26.07
CA LEU A 754 -23.50 14.96 -25.56
C LEU A 754 -23.10 14.41 -24.19
N ASN A 755 -21.82 14.13 -24.01
CA ASN A 755 -21.24 13.80 -22.70
C ASN A 755 -20.29 14.91 -22.28
N LEU A 756 -20.71 15.69 -21.27
CA LEU A 756 -19.87 16.67 -20.60
C LEU A 756 -19.91 16.39 -19.10
N TYR A 757 -18.78 16.01 -18.56
CA TYR A 757 -18.63 15.84 -17.11
C TYR A 757 -17.93 17.08 -16.57
N ILE A 758 -18.72 18.04 -16.09
CA ILE A 758 -18.27 19.35 -15.63
C ILE A 758 -18.50 19.47 -14.14
N ASN A 759 -17.50 19.95 -13.46
CA ASN A 759 -17.61 20.40 -12.10
C ASN A 759 -17.86 21.93 -12.13
N LEU A 760 -19.07 22.37 -11.79
CA LEU A 760 -19.51 23.77 -11.97
C LEU A 760 -18.86 24.75 -10.99
N ASN A 761 -18.21 24.30 -9.94
CA ASN A 761 -17.60 25.15 -8.94
C ASN A 761 -16.09 24.97 -8.93
N HIS A 762 -15.35 26.04 -8.66
CA HIS A 762 -13.93 25.95 -8.31
C HIS A 762 -13.80 25.28 -6.94
N LEU A 763 -13.84 23.96 -6.94
CA LEU A 763 -13.88 23.19 -5.74
C LEU A 763 -12.47 22.91 -5.26
N THR A 764 -12.27 22.91 -3.96
CA THR A 764 -11.10 22.30 -3.32
C THR A 764 -11.12 20.78 -3.56
N GLY A 765 -9.99 20.10 -3.40
CA GLY A 765 -9.90 18.66 -3.64
C GLY A 765 -11.00 17.84 -2.95
N ALA A 766 -11.40 18.22 -1.73
CA ALA A 766 -12.47 17.56 -0.99
C ALA A 766 -13.88 17.74 -1.63
N GLU A 767 -14.09 18.83 -2.32
CA GLU A 767 -15.36 19.15 -2.98
C GLU A 767 -15.44 18.54 -4.38
N ILE A 768 -14.32 18.45 -5.08
CA ILE A 768 -14.23 17.77 -6.39
C ILE A 768 -14.70 16.32 -6.28
N ARG A 769 -14.42 15.66 -5.16
CA ARG A 769 -14.90 14.30 -4.88
C ARG A 769 -16.42 14.15 -4.88
N LYS A 770 -17.15 15.23 -4.61
CA LYS A 770 -18.61 15.27 -4.59
C LYS A 770 -19.22 15.71 -5.93
N ALA A 771 -18.38 15.95 -6.94
CA ALA A 771 -18.83 16.38 -8.25
C ALA A 771 -19.76 15.36 -8.89
N ALA A 772 -20.86 15.84 -9.42
CA ALA A 772 -21.81 15.05 -10.19
C ALA A 772 -21.70 15.39 -11.68
N ASN A 773 -22.02 14.43 -12.54
CA ASN A 773 -22.14 14.68 -13.98
C ASN A 773 -23.30 15.66 -14.22
N TYR A 774 -22.98 16.83 -14.78
CA TYR A 774 -23.97 17.85 -15.12
C TYR A 774 -24.96 17.36 -16.19
N PHE A 775 -24.53 16.47 -17.06
CA PHE A 775 -25.33 15.90 -18.13
C PHE A 775 -25.77 14.45 -17.86
N ALA A 776 -25.90 14.06 -16.61
CA ALA A 776 -26.37 12.73 -16.23
C ALA A 776 -27.78 12.40 -16.80
N THR A 777 -28.56 13.43 -17.10
CA THR A 777 -29.92 13.35 -17.65
C THR A 777 -29.96 13.77 -19.13
N ALA A 778 -28.88 13.62 -19.89
CA ALA A 778 -28.78 14.05 -21.28
C ALA A 778 -29.90 13.49 -22.18
N ASP A 779 -30.37 12.28 -21.92
CA ASP A 779 -31.46 11.63 -22.67
C ASP A 779 -32.83 12.30 -22.47
N THR A 780 -33.06 12.92 -21.34
CA THR A 780 -34.31 13.62 -21.01
C THR A 780 -34.21 15.14 -21.25
N ASP A 781 -33.01 15.70 -21.17
CA ASP A 781 -32.77 17.11 -21.35
C ASP A 781 -32.65 17.52 -22.83
N TRP A 782 -32.44 16.57 -23.73
CA TRP A 782 -32.27 16.81 -25.15
C TRP A 782 -33.55 17.36 -25.79
N LYS A 783 -33.46 18.52 -26.48
CA LYS A 783 -34.50 19.13 -27.26
C LYS A 783 -34.00 19.45 -28.66
N LYS A 784 -34.50 18.73 -29.65
CA LYS A 784 -34.13 18.97 -31.07
C LYS A 784 -34.66 20.33 -31.53
N THR A 785 -33.83 21.07 -32.24
CA THR A 785 -34.20 22.33 -32.94
C THR A 785 -34.23 22.14 -34.44
N SER A 786 -33.33 21.33 -35.03
CA SER A 786 -33.35 21.00 -36.44
C SER A 786 -32.87 19.60 -36.72
N PHE A 787 -33.33 19.03 -37.82
CA PHE A 787 -32.89 17.72 -38.34
C PHE A 787 -33.01 17.74 -39.87
N SER A 788 -31.93 17.36 -40.56
CA SER A 788 -31.95 17.23 -42.01
C SER A 788 -30.97 16.14 -42.46
N TYR A 789 -31.17 15.59 -43.64
CA TYR A 789 -30.27 14.63 -44.22
C TYR A 789 -30.07 14.86 -45.72
N ARG A 790 -28.93 14.38 -46.26
CA ARG A 790 -28.63 14.38 -47.69
C ARG A 790 -27.78 13.19 -48.05
N GLN A 791 -28.02 12.63 -49.22
CA GLN A 791 -27.21 11.54 -49.79
C GLN A 791 -26.23 12.10 -50.79
N GLN A 792 -24.98 11.65 -50.74
CA GLN A 792 -23.91 11.94 -51.66
C GLN A 792 -23.25 10.63 -52.14
N ALA A 793 -22.31 10.74 -53.08
CA ALA A 793 -21.64 9.56 -53.62
C ALA A 793 -20.85 8.76 -52.57
N ASP A 794 -20.30 9.43 -51.56
CA ASP A 794 -19.46 8.85 -50.51
C ASP A 794 -20.16 8.59 -49.19
N GLY A 795 -21.48 8.80 -49.11
CA GLY A 795 -22.25 8.51 -47.91
C GLY A 795 -23.54 9.31 -47.75
N VAL A 796 -24.15 9.09 -46.60
CA VAL A 796 -25.32 9.85 -46.14
C VAL A 796 -24.88 10.80 -45.01
N TYR A 797 -25.25 12.07 -45.16
CA TYR A 797 -24.93 13.13 -44.20
C TYR A 797 -26.16 13.54 -43.44
N ILE A 798 -26.10 13.56 -42.12
CA ILE A 798 -27.14 13.96 -41.20
C ILE A 798 -26.65 15.21 -40.46
N THR A 799 -27.49 16.23 -40.41
CA THR A 799 -27.25 17.42 -39.56
C THR A 799 -28.34 17.50 -38.52
N LEU A 800 -27.95 17.57 -37.28
CA LEU A 800 -28.82 17.59 -36.11
C LEU A 800 -28.38 18.69 -35.16
N SER A 801 -29.28 19.58 -34.79
CA SER A 801 -29.08 20.64 -33.79
C SER A 801 -30.11 20.57 -32.70
N GLY A 802 -29.71 20.98 -31.52
CA GLY A 802 -30.61 21.00 -30.35
C GLY A 802 -29.97 21.62 -29.11
N THR A 803 -30.64 21.46 -28.00
CA THR A 803 -30.22 22.03 -26.73
C THR A 803 -30.28 21.00 -25.60
N TYR A 804 -29.38 21.15 -24.66
CA TYR A 804 -29.38 20.49 -23.36
C TYR A 804 -29.36 21.60 -22.30
N LYS A 805 -30.48 21.87 -21.66
CA LYS A 805 -30.60 23.04 -20.76
C LYS A 805 -30.11 24.32 -21.47
N GLU A 806 -29.06 24.98 -20.97
CA GLU A 806 -28.43 26.14 -21.59
C GLU A 806 -27.40 25.88 -22.66
N VAL A 807 -27.02 24.63 -22.87
CA VAL A 807 -25.97 24.25 -23.84
C VAL A 807 -26.60 23.95 -25.20
N ASN A 808 -26.11 24.62 -26.25
CA ASN A 808 -26.47 24.29 -27.62
C ASN A 808 -25.49 23.24 -28.16
N ALA A 809 -26.00 22.28 -28.91
CA ALA A 809 -25.19 21.22 -29.52
C ALA A 809 -25.59 21.00 -30.97
N ASP A 810 -24.56 20.97 -31.86
CA ASP A 810 -24.68 20.60 -33.25
C ASP A 810 -23.96 19.28 -33.48
N PHE A 811 -24.62 18.35 -34.17
CA PHE A 811 -24.06 17.08 -34.60
C PHE A 811 -24.11 16.99 -36.11
N ASN A 812 -22.96 16.70 -36.74
CA ASN A 812 -22.85 16.37 -38.13
C ASN A 812 -22.40 14.91 -38.26
N LEU A 813 -23.28 14.06 -38.73
CA LEU A 813 -23.01 12.64 -38.88
C LEU A 813 -22.76 12.31 -40.34
N LYS A 814 -21.78 11.45 -40.60
CA LYS A 814 -21.54 10.85 -41.91
C LYS A 814 -21.61 9.32 -41.80
N ILE A 815 -22.45 8.70 -42.61
CA ILE A 815 -22.57 7.24 -42.68
C ILE A 815 -22.03 6.82 -44.05
N THR A 816 -21.05 5.91 -44.05
CA THR A 816 -20.43 5.41 -45.27
C THR A 816 -21.02 4.03 -45.68
N PRO A 817 -20.89 3.61 -46.96
CA PRO A 817 -21.28 2.25 -47.34
C PRO A 817 -20.56 1.12 -46.58
N SER A 818 -19.37 1.39 -46.05
CA SER A 818 -18.60 0.42 -45.26
C SER A 818 -19.04 0.27 -43.79
N GLY A 819 -20.14 0.91 -43.37
CA GLY A 819 -20.69 0.83 -42.03
C GLY A 819 -19.98 1.77 -41.02
N GLU A 820 -19.24 2.76 -41.53
CA GLU A 820 -18.62 3.77 -40.67
C GLU A 820 -19.60 4.92 -40.41
N LEU A 821 -19.72 5.28 -39.15
CA LEU A 821 -20.49 6.40 -38.63
C LEU A 821 -19.53 7.37 -37.94
N SER A 822 -19.22 8.49 -38.61
CA SER A 822 -18.47 9.59 -38.03
C SER A 822 -19.43 10.62 -37.46
N VAL A 823 -19.23 11.05 -36.22
CA VAL A 823 -20.04 12.05 -35.55
C VAL A 823 -19.15 13.21 -35.15
N HIS A 824 -19.25 14.32 -35.82
CA HIS A 824 -18.67 15.60 -35.43
C HIS A 824 -19.66 16.34 -34.55
N TYR A 825 -19.22 16.79 -33.39
CA TYR A 825 -20.04 17.61 -32.51
C TYR A 825 -19.37 18.94 -32.17
N ARG A 826 -20.20 19.94 -31.93
CA ARG A 826 -19.79 21.27 -31.47
C ARG A 826 -20.81 21.79 -30.48
N THR A 827 -20.33 22.44 -29.41
CA THR A 827 -21.21 23.01 -28.39
C THR A 827 -20.90 24.48 -28.15
N THR A 828 -21.93 25.23 -27.69
CA THR A 828 -21.81 26.58 -27.20
C THR A 828 -22.66 26.74 -25.93
N GLY A 829 -22.33 27.73 -25.10
CA GLY A 829 -23.01 27.92 -23.83
C GLY A 829 -22.63 26.98 -22.72
N VAL A 830 -21.49 26.28 -22.86
CA VAL A 830 -21.00 25.40 -21.82
C VAL A 830 -20.57 26.21 -20.60
N PRO A 831 -21.07 25.90 -19.40
CA PRO A 831 -20.65 26.58 -18.18
C PRO A 831 -19.17 26.41 -17.86
N ASN A 832 -18.55 27.41 -17.27
CA ASN A 832 -17.20 27.33 -16.77
C ASN A 832 -17.11 26.37 -15.60
N GLY A 833 -16.04 25.60 -15.54
CA GLY A 833 -15.77 24.64 -14.47
C GLY A 833 -14.60 23.71 -14.80
N PHE A 834 -14.36 22.75 -13.91
CA PHE A 834 -13.40 21.70 -14.15
C PHE A 834 -13.99 20.66 -15.10
N LEU A 835 -13.49 20.61 -16.32
CA LEU A 835 -13.93 19.66 -17.33
C LEU A 835 -13.16 18.35 -17.21
N ARG A 836 -13.87 17.27 -16.95
CA ARG A 836 -13.30 15.92 -16.82
C ARG A 836 -13.44 15.10 -18.08
N GLU A 837 -14.63 15.12 -18.69
CA GLU A 837 -14.91 14.38 -19.90
C GLU A 837 -15.61 15.32 -20.91
N THR A 838 -15.21 15.17 -22.16
CA THR A 838 -15.92 15.77 -23.28
C THR A 838 -15.99 14.79 -24.42
N GLY A 839 -17.18 14.48 -24.86
CA GLY A 839 -17.41 13.51 -25.93
C GLY A 839 -18.88 13.23 -26.16
N LEU A 840 -19.15 11.99 -26.51
CA LEU A 840 -20.49 11.49 -26.82
C LEU A 840 -20.82 10.28 -25.95
N SER A 841 -22.10 10.04 -25.77
CA SER A 841 -22.60 8.79 -25.18
C SER A 841 -23.64 8.13 -26.09
N PHE A 842 -23.66 6.79 -26.01
CA PHE A 842 -24.57 5.93 -26.76
C PHE A 842 -25.16 4.90 -25.80
N TYR A 843 -26.45 4.71 -25.88
CA TYR A 843 -27.14 3.64 -25.17
C TYR A 843 -27.04 2.36 -26.01
N LEU A 844 -26.53 1.32 -25.41
CA LEU A 844 -26.25 0.05 -26.08
C LEU A 844 -27.24 -1.02 -25.65
N SER A 845 -27.41 -2.00 -26.52
CA SER A 845 -28.14 -3.20 -26.21
C SER A 845 -27.46 -4.02 -25.12
N ASP A 846 -28.23 -4.68 -24.28
CA ASP A 846 -27.77 -5.64 -23.26
C ASP A 846 -27.18 -6.93 -23.89
N ALA A 847 -27.37 -7.13 -25.19
CA ALA A 847 -26.71 -8.19 -25.94
C ALA A 847 -25.19 -8.06 -26.01
N ILE A 848 -24.62 -6.87 -25.69
CA ILE A 848 -23.17 -6.63 -25.66
C ILE A 848 -22.57 -7.36 -24.47
N GLN A 849 -21.67 -8.32 -24.74
CA GLN A 849 -21.05 -9.16 -23.70
C GLN A 849 -19.54 -9.18 -23.69
N GLN A 850 -18.89 -8.80 -24.80
CA GLN A 850 -17.45 -8.88 -24.98
C GLN A 850 -16.85 -7.54 -25.33
N LEU A 851 -15.64 -7.30 -24.85
CA LEU A 851 -14.80 -6.16 -25.20
C LEU A 851 -13.46 -6.67 -25.74
N ASN A 852 -13.08 -6.15 -26.91
CA ASN A 852 -11.75 -6.29 -27.49
C ASN A 852 -11.15 -4.90 -27.71
N TRP A 853 -9.89 -4.69 -27.35
CA TRP A 853 -9.27 -3.36 -27.50
C TRP A 853 -7.81 -3.42 -27.89
N LYS A 854 -7.35 -2.33 -28.50
CA LYS A 854 -5.94 -1.94 -28.59
C LYS A 854 -5.81 -0.47 -28.26
N ARG A 855 -4.82 -0.14 -27.41
CA ARG A 855 -4.59 1.20 -26.92
C ARG A 855 -3.10 1.51 -26.79
N LYS A 856 -2.75 2.77 -26.66
CA LYS A 856 -1.43 3.21 -26.25
C LYS A 856 -1.43 3.46 -24.75
N GLY A 857 -0.99 2.46 -23.98
CA GLY A 857 -0.84 2.58 -22.54
C GLY A 857 0.36 3.41 -22.14
N TYR A 858 0.45 3.76 -20.87
CA TYR A 858 1.60 4.48 -20.30
C TYR A 858 2.87 3.62 -20.31
N TRP A 859 2.70 2.30 -20.06
CA TRP A 859 3.78 1.31 -20.13
C TRP A 859 3.73 0.56 -21.47
N ASN A 860 4.88 0.23 -22.02
CA ASN A 860 4.94 -0.59 -23.24
C ASN A 860 4.78 -2.09 -23.01
N TYR A 861 4.73 -2.52 -21.73
CA TYR A 861 4.49 -3.90 -21.34
C TYR A 861 3.51 -3.98 -20.16
N TYR A 862 2.58 -4.89 -20.27
CA TYR A 862 1.67 -5.34 -19.20
C TYR A 862 1.62 -6.87 -19.21
N PRO A 863 1.42 -7.54 -18.06
CA PRO A 863 1.26 -8.99 -18.01
C PRO A 863 0.07 -9.45 -18.85
N GLU A 864 0.15 -10.68 -19.33
CA GLU A 864 -0.97 -11.31 -20.04
C GLU A 864 -2.23 -11.36 -19.16
N GLY A 865 -3.38 -11.02 -19.73
CA GLY A 865 -4.66 -10.98 -19.03
C GLY A 865 -4.89 -9.72 -18.18
N GLU A 866 -3.93 -8.79 -18.11
CA GLU A 866 -4.13 -7.52 -17.42
C GLU A 866 -5.07 -6.61 -18.23
N PHE A 867 -6.20 -6.27 -17.66
CA PHE A 867 -7.21 -5.47 -18.41
C PHE A 867 -6.81 -4.00 -18.57
N ALA A 868 -5.79 -3.51 -17.86
CA ALA A 868 -5.12 -2.23 -18.13
C ALA A 868 -4.10 -2.34 -19.27
N GLY A 869 -3.90 -3.51 -19.86
CA GLY A 869 -2.93 -3.76 -20.91
C GLY A 869 -3.19 -3.00 -22.21
N ASN A 870 -2.17 -2.97 -23.08
CA ASN A 870 -2.23 -2.29 -24.38
C ASN A 870 -3.20 -2.95 -25.35
N GLU A 871 -3.47 -4.22 -25.19
CA GLU A 871 -4.42 -4.99 -25.97
C GLU A 871 -5.08 -6.08 -25.13
N GLY A 872 -6.25 -6.52 -25.50
CA GLY A 872 -6.92 -7.59 -24.82
C GLY A 872 -8.30 -7.90 -25.34
N ASN A 873 -8.82 -9.03 -24.85
CA ASN A 873 -10.19 -9.48 -25.06
C ASN A 873 -10.74 -10.00 -23.75
N THR A 874 -11.91 -9.53 -23.32
CA THR A 874 -12.49 -9.90 -22.05
C THR A 874 -14.02 -9.88 -22.08
N PRO A 875 -14.71 -10.82 -21.42
CA PRO A 875 -16.13 -10.68 -21.17
C PRO A 875 -16.37 -9.47 -20.25
N LEU A 876 -17.42 -8.70 -20.52
CA LEU A 876 -17.81 -7.55 -19.71
C LEU A 876 -18.43 -7.97 -18.37
N TYR A 877 -19.15 -9.09 -18.39
CA TYR A 877 -19.82 -9.61 -17.21
C TYR A 877 -19.21 -10.94 -16.83
N GLN A 878 -19.00 -11.12 -15.54
CA GLN A 878 -18.54 -12.38 -15.00
C GLN A 878 -19.61 -12.96 -14.07
N SER A 879 -19.82 -14.26 -14.13
CA SER A 879 -20.86 -14.96 -13.39
C SER A 879 -20.46 -15.34 -11.97
N GLN A 880 -19.17 -15.26 -11.63
CA GLN A 880 -18.67 -15.71 -10.33
C GLN A 880 -18.44 -14.54 -9.40
N GLN A 881 -19.07 -14.62 -8.24
CA GLN A 881 -18.84 -13.71 -7.12
C GLN A 881 -17.99 -14.39 -6.06
N ALA A 882 -17.08 -13.64 -5.47
CA ALA A 882 -16.45 -14.10 -4.24
C ALA A 882 -17.52 -14.26 -3.15
N ALA A 883 -17.52 -15.40 -2.48
CA ALA A 883 -18.43 -15.60 -1.36
C ALA A 883 -18.02 -14.70 -0.20
N TYR A 884 -18.99 -14.03 0.40
CA TYR A 884 -18.75 -13.12 1.51
C TYR A 884 -17.97 -13.77 2.66
N GLY A 885 -16.97 -13.04 3.18
CA GLY A 885 -16.12 -13.50 4.30
C GLY A 885 -15.19 -14.67 3.97
N LYS A 886 -15.15 -15.11 2.72
CA LYS A 886 -14.27 -16.19 2.26
C LYS A 886 -13.22 -15.64 1.30
N LYS A 887 -12.04 -16.25 1.34
CA LYS A 887 -10.96 -15.90 0.43
C LYS A 887 -11.42 -16.11 -1.02
N PRO A 888 -11.37 -15.07 -1.87
CA PRO A 888 -11.71 -15.20 -3.28
C PRO A 888 -10.76 -16.15 -4.00
N THR A 889 -11.29 -16.92 -4.94
CA THR A 889 -10.50 -17.82 -5.80
C THR A 889 -10.09 -17.16 -7.11
N GLN A 890 -10.75 -16.06 -7.47
CA GLN A 890 -10.49 -15.29 -8.68
C GLN A 890 -9.54 -14.13 -8.41
N PRO A 891 -8.72 -13.71 -9.38
CA PRO A 891 -7.98 -12.47 -9.29
C PRO A 891 -8.94 -11.27 -9.15
N TRP A 892 -8.45 -10.16 -8.63
CA TRP A 892 -9.27 -8.98 -8.34
C TRP A 892 -10.04 -8.47 -9.56
N HIS A 893 -9.38 -8.42 -10.74
CA HIS A 893 -10.00 -7.97 -11.99
C HIS A 893 -11.09 -8.89 -12.53
N ALA A 894 -11.11 -10.14 -12.12
CA ALA A 894 -12.14 -11.11 -12.50
C ALA A 894 -13.32 -11.16 -11.53
N ASP A 895 -13.21 -10.48 -10.39
CA ASP A 895 -14.27 -10.40 -9.39
C ASP A 895 -15.30 -9.34 -9.83
N THR A 896 -16.56 -9.72 -9.98
CA THR A 896 -17.63 -8.82 -10.40
C THR A 896 -18.23 -8.01 -9.26
N HIS A 897 -17.89 -8.33 -8.02
CA HIS A 897 -18.44 -7.68 -6.84
C HIS A 897 -17.36 -7.30 -5.88
N ASN A 898 -17.05 -6.01 -5.82
CA ASN A 898 -16.30 -5.41 -4.72
C ASN A 898 -17.29 -4.97 -3.66
N TYR A 899 -17.52 -5.82 -2.68
CA TYR A 899 -18.40 -5.53 -1.55
C TYR A 899 -17.82 -4.62 -0.50
N TYR A 900 -16.58 -4.22 -0.64
CA TYR A 900 -15.84 -3.58 0.42
C TYR A 900 -16.03 -2.06 0.47
N TYR A 901 -16.75 -1.52 -0.50
CA TYR A 901 -16.95 -0.08 -0.58
C TYR A 901 -18.10 0.36 0.29
N TRP A 902 -17.74 0.82 1.44
CA TRP A 902 -18.66 1.58 2.28
C TRP A 902 -18.37 3.08 2.19
N ALA A 903 -17.19 3.42 1.69
CA ALA A 903 -16.66 4.77 1.69
C ALA A 903 -17.64 5.71 1.03
N ASP A 904 -17.93 6.75 1.73
CA ASP A 904 -18.83 7.84 1.38
C ASP A 904 -20.28 7.50 1.19
N ALA A 905 -20.90 7.77 2.26
CA ALA A 905 -22.28 8.24 2.37
C ALA A 905 -23.14 8.12 1.13
N GLY A 906 -23.80 7.05 0.98
CA GLY A 906 -24.76 6.82 -0.08
C GLY A 906 -24.33 5.79 -1.12
N THR A 907 -23.19 5.19 -0.95
CA THR A 907 -22.75 4.10 -1.81
C THR A 907 -23.51 2.83 -1.45
N ASN A 908 -24.16 2.25 -2.41
CA ASN A 908 -24.71 0.91 -2.28
C ASN A 908 -23.59 -0.09 -2.56
N CYS A 909 -23.00 -0.65 -1.50
CA CYS A 909 -21.95 -1.67 -1.61
C CYS A 909 -22.40 -2.94 -2.37
N GLN A 910 -23.66 -3.10 -2.61
CA GLN A 910 -24.20 -4.27 -3.32
C GLN A 910 -24.22 -4.10 -4.84
N GLN A 911 -24.00 -2.89 -5.34
CA GLN A 911 -23.89 -2.72 -6.79
C GLN A 911 -22.54 -3.24 -7.28
N PRO A 912 -22.53 -4.11 -8.28
CA PRO A 912 -21.30 -4.64 -8.85
C PRO A 912 -20.58 -3.56 -9.64
N LEU A 913 -19.74 -2.79 -8.95
CA LEU A 913 -18.99 -1.68 -9.53
C LEU A 913 -18.04 -2.15 -10.62
N THR A 914 -17.52 -3.35 -10.49
CA THR A 914 -16.54 -3.91 -11.40
C THR A 914 -17.13 -4.54 -12.66
N GLN A 915 -18.46 -4.67 -12.78
CA GLN A 915 -19.05 -5.32 -13.95
C GLN A 915 -18.65 -4.66 -15.27
N THR A 916 -18.71 -3.33 -15.32
CA THR A 916 -18.33 -2.57 -16.52
C THR A 916 -17.01 -1.83 -16.37
N ALA A 917 -16.40 -1.92 -15.21
CA ALA A 917 -15.22 -1.14 -14.84
C ALA A 917 -14.01 -1.44 -15.73
N LYS A 918 -13.80 -2.69 -16.09
CA LYS A 918 -12.75 -3.08 -17.03
C LYS A 918 -12.94 -2.54 -18.45
N GLY A 919 -14.09 -1.96 -18.72
CA GLY A 919 -14.37 -1.22 -19.95
C GLY A 919 -13.70 0.12 -20.07
N MET A 920 -13.08 0.67 -18.98
CA MET A 920 -12.32 1.93 -19.06
C MET A 920 -11.02 1.72 -19.83
N LYS A 921 -10.86 2.44 -20.96
CA LYS A 921 -9.66 2.42 -21.80
C LYS A 921 -9.34 3.82 -22.30
N GLU A 922 -8.15 4.31 -21.97
CA GLU A 922 -7.63 5.56 -22.47
C GLU A 922 -6.77 5.33 -23.72
N ASN A 923 -6.62 6.36 -24.55
CA ASN A 923 -5.72 6.38 -25.70
C ASN A 923 -5.93 5.17 -26.62
N ILE A 924 -7.19 4.86 -26.96
CA ILE A 924 -7.53 3.72 -27.80
C ILE A 924 -7.14 3.93 -29.24
N TYR A 925 -6.67 2.89 -29.90
CA TYR A 925 -6.67 2.77 -31.36
C TYR A 925 -8.01 2.20 -31.82
N TYR A 926 -8.47 1.15 -31.15
CA TYR A 926 -9.84 0.68 -31.30
C TYR A 926 -10.40 0.12 -29.98
N TYR A 927 -11.73 0.18 -29.90
CA TYR A 927 -12.50 -0.30 -28.78
C TYR A 927 -13.74 -0.98 -29.34
N SER A 928 -13.73 -2.33 -29.40
CA SER A 928 -14.74 -3.13 -30.06
C SER A 928 -15.62 -3.88 -29.07
N LEU A 929 -16.91 -3.68 -29.18
CA LEU A 929 -17.94 -4.31 -28.39
C LEU A 929 -18.74 -5.30 -29.23
N SER A 930 -18.91 -6.53 -28.76
CA SER A 930 -19.63 -7.57 -29.47
C SER A 930 -20.55 -8.38 -28.57
N SER A 931 -21.46 -9.13 -29.17
CA SER A 931 -22.33 -10.08 -28.47
C SER A 931 -21.61 -11.35 -28.05
N GLY A 932 -20.37 -11.57 -28.51
CA GLY A 932 -19.59 -12.77 -28.18
C GLY A 932 -20.08 -14.04 -28.89
N ASP A 933 -21.03 -13.94 -29.80
CA ASP A 933 -21.51 -15.07 -30.59
C ASP A 933 -20.65 -15.30 -31.85
N LYS A 934 -20.91 -16.41 -32.55
CA LYS A 934 -20.11 -16.83 -33.72
C LYS A 934 -20.18 -15.85 -34.91
N ASP A 935 -21.23 -15.04 -34.99
CA ASP A 935 -21.45 -14.12 -36.09
C ASP A 935 -20.80 -12.75 -35.90
N ASP A 936 -20.14 -12.53 -34.74
CA ASP A 936 -19.29 -11.41 -34.41
C ASP A 936 -19.86 -10.00 -34.74
N HIS A 937 -21.16 -9.80 -34.43
CA HIS A 937 -21.78 -8.48 -34.57
C HIS A 937 -21.22 -7.52 -33.57
N ARG A 938 -20.69 -6.41 -34.06
CA ARG A 938 -19.88 -5.49 -33.22
C ARG A 938 -20.12 -4.02 -33.53
N LEU A 939 -19.84 -3.22 -32.52
CA LEU A 939 -19.64 -1.79 -32.58
C LEU A 939 -18.19 -1.51 -32.21
N SER A 940 -17.42 -0.90 -33.10
CA SER A 940 -16.05 -0.49 -32.81
C SER A 940 -15.93 1.02 -32.80
N VAL A 941 -15.32 1.60 -31.76
CA VAL A 941 -14.83 2.98 -31.74
C VAL A 941 -13.42 2.93 -32.31
N ILE A 942 -13.13 3.81 -33.28
CA ILE A 942 -11.86 3.87 -33.99
C ILE A 942 -11.20 5.23 -33.76
N SER A 943 -9.91 5.24 -33.37
CA SER A 943 -9.09 6.45 -33.26
C SER A 943 -7.72 6.19 -33.88
N THR A 944 -7.36 6.88 -34.94
CA THR A 944 -6.10 6.66 -35.66
C THR A 944 -4.89 7.27 -34.94
N ASP A 945 -5.12 8.21 -34.06
CA ASP A 945 -4.11 8.95 -33.30
C ASP A 945 -4.09 8.58 -31.79
N ALA A 946 -4.87 7.56 -31.42
CA ALA A 946 -5.01 7.13 -30.03
C ALA A 946 -5.41 8.27 -29.06
N SER A 947 -6.30 9.18 -29.51
CA SER A 947 -6.70 10.35 -28.73
C SER A 947 -8.04 10.20 -28.02
N VAL A 948 -8.73 9.06 -28.19
CA VAL A 948 -10.06 8.79 -27.62
C VAL A 948 -9.95 7.90 -26.40
N ALA A 949 -10.74 8.24 -25.37
CA ALA A 949 -10.98 7.38 -24.21
C ALA A 949 -12.40 6.81 -24.24
N CYS A 950 -12.55 5.55 -23.88
CA CYS A 950 -13.86 4.89 -23.80
C CYS A 950 -14.09 4.32 -22.39
N ARG A 951 -15.34 4.40 -21.94
CA ARG A 951 -15.78 3.68 -20.72
C ARG A 951 -17.21 3.19 -20.88
N LEU A 952 -17.56 2.19 -20.10
CA LEU A 952 -18.89 1.66 -19.98
C LEU A 952 -19.47 1.97 -18.61
N SER A 953 -20.78 2.18 -18.57
CA SER A 953 -21.52 2.32 -17.33
C SER A 953 -22.87 1.62 -17.47
N LYS A 954 -23.38 1.14 -16.35
CA LYS A 954 -24.71 0.54 -16.29
C LYS A 954 -25.58 1.38 -15.36
N ARG A 955 -26.75 1.79 -15.84
CA ARG A 955 -27.70 2.58 -15.05
C ARG A 955 -28.49 1.67 -14.11
N ALA A 956 -29.23 2.30 -13.18
CA ALA A 956 -30.10 1.58 -12.26
C ALA A 956 -31.23 0.80 -12.96
N ASP A 957 -31.62 1.25 -14.17
CA ASP A 957 -32.57 0.57 -15.04
C ASP A 957 -31.95 -0.49 -15.94
N GLU A 958 -30.72 -0.92 -15.60
CA GLU A 958 -29.92 -1.91 -16.34
C GLU A 958 -29.41 -1.45 -17.73
N GLN A 959 -29.69 -0.23 -18.15
CA GLN A 959 -29.23 0.33 -19.42
C GLN A 959 -27.71 0.43 -19.49
N LEU A 960 -27.11 -0.22 -20.48
CA LEU A 960 -25.67 -0.11 -20.78
C LEU A 960 -25.40 1.18 -21.58
N ILE A 961 -24.43 1.97 -21.14
CA ILE A 961 -24.03 3.22 -21.79
C ILE A 961 -22.56 3.15 -22.13
N LEU A 962 -22.24 3.41 -23.40
CA LEU A 962 -20.89 3.67 -23.88
C LEU A 962 -20.63 5.19 -23.87
N TYR A 963 -19.57 5.61 -23.20
CA TYR A 963 -19.03 6.95 -23.29
C TYR A 963 -17.77 6.93 -24.14
N THR A 964 -17.67 7.86 -25.07
CA THR A 964 -16.56 8.04 -25.98
C THR A 964 -16.08 9.48 -25.86
N ASN A 965 -14.87 9.67 -25.31
CA ASN A 965 -14.39 10.97 -24.89
C ASN A 965 -13.19 11.41 -25.72
N ASN A 966 -13.26 12.58 -26.33
CA ASN A 966 -12.13 13.26 -26.97
C ASN A 966 -11.19 13.90 -25.94
N ARG A 967 -11.71 14.16 -24.75
CA ARG A 967 -10.94 14.62 -23.59
C ARG A 967 -11.31 13.81 -22.38
N TRP A 968 -10.30 13.46 -21.63
CA TRP A 968 -10.42 12.76 -20.38
C TRP A 968 -9.39 13.33 -19.38
N ASP A 969 -9.86 13.76 -18.21
CA ASP A 969 -9.00 14.16 -17.10
C ASP A 969 -9.50 13.53 -15.81
N TYR A 970 -8.58 13.14 -14.97
CA TYR A 970 -8.92 12.56 -13.68
C TYR A 970 -9.37 13.64 -12.69
N PRO A 971 -10.41 13.41 -11.88
CA PRO A 971 -11.00 14.45 -11.03
C PRO A 971 -10.29 14.70 -9.70
N GLU A 972 -9.44 13.81 -9.29
CA GLU A 972 -8.80 13.89 -7.97
C GLU A 972 -7.51 14.72 -8.05
N ILE A 973 -7.50 15.87 -7.43
CA ILE A 973 -6.34 16.78 -7.38
C ILE A 973 -5.68 16.84 -6.00
N ALA A 974 -6.26 16.14 -5.02
CA ALA A 974 -5.69 16.05 -3.68
C ALA A 974 -4.71 14.90 -3.55
N TRP A 975 -3.97 14.88 -2.45
CA TRP A 975 -3.13 13.77 -2.03
C TRP A 975 -1.95 13.45 -2.95
N GLY A 976 -1.51 14.42 -3.75
CA GLY A 976 -0.35 14.28 -4.62
C GLY A 976 -0.60 13.53 -5.91
N ASN A 977 -1.84 13.33 -6.31
CA ASN A 977 -2.18 12.66 -7.55
C ASN A 977 -2.06 13.58 -8.77
N TYR A 978 -1.74 12.98 -9.92
CA TYR A 978 -1.78 13.68 -11.18
C TYR A 978 -3.21 14.00 -11.56
N CYS A 979 -3.51 15.28 -11.67
CA CYS A 979 -4.80 15.77 -12.13
C CYS A 979 -4.62 17.07 -12.90
N LYS A 980 -5.31 17.16 -14.00
CA LYS A 980 -5.28 18.36 -14.83
C LYS A 980 -6.63 19.05 -14.78
N THR A 981 -6.66 20.29 -14.32
CA THR A 981 -7.83 21.14 -14.43
C THR A 981 -7.92 21.72 -15.83
N GLN A 982 -9.11 21.76 -16.39
CA GLN A 982 -9.37 22.28 -17.72
C GLN A 982 -10.47 23.35 -17.65
N GLU A 983 -10.35 24.37 -18.50
CA GLU A 983 -11.47 25.29 -18.73
C GLU A 983 -12.53 24.57 -19.58
N ALA A 984 -13.80 24.83 -19.28
CA ALA A 984 -14.93 24.33 -20.06
C ALA A 984 -15.17 25.16 -21.31
N LEU A 985 -14.17 25.27 -22.17
CA LEU A 985 -14.24 26.07 -23.39
C LEU A 985 -14.67 25.23 -24.58
N PRO A 986 -15.07 25.89 -25.69
CA PRO A 986 -16.00 25.28 -26.64
C PRO A 986 -15.65 23.82 -26.89
N CYS A 987 -16.53 22.96 -26.42
CA CYS A 987 -16.35 21.54 -26.53
C CYS A 987 -16.74 21.12 -27.95
N TYR A 988 -15.81 20.59 -28.67
CA TYR A 988 -16.02 20.01 -30.00
C TYR A 988 -15.11 18.80 -30.16
N GLY A 989 -15.51 17.90 -31.04
CA GLY A 989 -14.71 16.72 -31.35
C GLY A 989 -15.33 15.87 -32.43
N GLN A 990 -14.67 14.77 -32.70
CA GLN A 990 -15.14 13.76 -33.64
C GLN A 990 -14.97 12.38 -33.00
N ILE A 991 -16.00 11.58 -33.14
CA ILE A 991 -16.02 10.17 -32.78
C ILE A 991 -16.34 9.35 -34.01
N ASN A 992 -15.51 8.35 -34.28
CA ASN A 992 -15.70 7.43 -35.40
C ASN A 992 -16.10 6.06 -34.87
N LEU A 993 -17.27 5.61 -35.30
CA LEU A 993 -17.82 4.31 -35.01
C LEU A 993 -17.83 3.44 -36.26
N ARG A 994 -17.74 2.14 -36.11
CA ARG A 994 -17.86 1.16 -37.16
C ARG A 994 -18.82 0.06 -36.74
N LEU A 995 -19.85 -0.15 -37.54
CA LEU A 995 -20.86 -1.22 -37.38
C LEU A 995 -20.50 -2.38 -38.30
N LYS A 996 -20.51 -3.60 -37.76
CA LYS A 996 -20.25 -4.82 -38.54
C LYS A 996 -21.07 -6.01 -38.05
#